data_40383e5f11c5fd4fe55ef7df83aca909
#
_entry.id   40383e5f11c5fd4fe55ef7df83aca909
#
_cell.length_a   1.000
_cell.length_b   1.000
_cell.length_c   1.000
_cell.angle_alpha   90.00
_cell.angle_beta   90.00
_cell.angle_gamma   90.00
#
_symmetry.space_group_name_H-M   'P 1'
#
loop_
_entity.id
_entity.type
_entity.pdbx_description
1 polymer ?
#
loop_
_entity_poly.entity_id
_entity_poly.type
_entity_poly.pdbx_seq_one_letter_code
_entity_poly.pdbx_strand_id
1 'polypeptide(L)'
;MKNFKKVLAVLLAVVMVLSLAACTGKKDDGGDKGAAKKTLVASIEQGLEGKFSPFFSLSQSDTNVAGFVTLYTFPVDRVGNPVLKGMGKDGETRSYNGKDYTYYAAANVEVKQNDDGTVYYDMTMRDDIVYSDGTKATIDDVIFGLYVYLDPTYDGNATMYSLPIEGLEEYRAGMAPLYQLLYVAGEDNTDFSLWTEDQQKAFWTEGLPKAGEAFAQSIIDYVMINYAAAYGLETEADAIELWGFSGENAAEMWASIYDAYKGDIDGEEGINETEAADRTVWACLDPAYTVGIKTGESAANITGIQKTGDYSLRIVTTKFDATMIYQLSLPIAPMAYYGDASLYNYENNQFGFTKGDLSIVKSKTTTPLGAGPFVFKSYENGTVHLEANPKYLLGEPKIANLDLRETSEANKVSGVVAGTIDIADPSYDTDRAKEIAAQNGFSADEWEKFDGPKLTTKLIDYLGYGYMGINPNLVKVGNDPYSDASKNLRKGINTIISVYRDEYIDSYYGNTASVINYPISNTSWAAPQTTDDGYQIAYSKDVNGNPIYTAEMTVEQKHEAAVKAALGFFEAAGCTVADGKVTAAPAGVELKYQVEIGAGGTGDHPLYLLMQKAGEVLGSIGITFTVNDWANANDLYATYQNGTAQFWCAAWGAATDPDMYQLYHSNGSTNYYHISDKELDDLIMKGRASADQPYRKAIYKSAMEIILDYGVELPMYQRSECTVLSTERVNIDTLPGDMTPYWGWAAEIHTLEMK
;
A
#
# COMPACT_ATOMS: atom_id res chain seq x y z
N MET A 1 -6.48 6.71 49.93
CA MET A 1 -5.63 6.60 48.75
C MET A 1 -4.19 6.13 48.98
N LYS A 2 -3.52 6.37 50.10
CA LYS A 2 -2.14 5.86 50.35
C LYS A 2 -2.03 4.36 50.57
N ASN A 3 -3.08 3.69 51.06
CA ASN A 3 -3.06 2.27 51.33
C ASN A 3 -3.41 1.40 50.09
N PHE A 4 -4.11 1.95 49.09
CA PHE A 4 -4.46 1.24 47.86
C PHE A 4 -3.23 1.04 46.96
N LYS A 5 -2.34 2.03 46.89
CA LYS A 5 -1.09 1.95 46.09
C LYS A 5 -0.08 0.91 46.68
N LYS A 6 -0.12 0.66 48.00
CA LYS A 6 0.75 -0.37 48.62
C LYS A 6 0.22 -1.80 48.38
N VAL A 7 -1.11 -1.97 48.32
CA VAL A 7 -1.71 -3.28 48.01
C VAL A 7 -1.50 -3.64 46.54
N LEU A 8 -1.58 -2.67 45.63
CA LEU A 8 -1.31 -2.88 44.22
C LEU A 8 0.15 -3.22 43.93
N ALA A 9 1.10 -2.58 44.64
CA ALA A 9 2.53 -2.87 44.49
C ALA A 9 2.90 -4.28 45.05
N VAL A 10 2.20 -4.75 46.06
CA VAL A 10 2.41 -6.12 46.62
C VAL A 10 1.77 -7.17 45.70
N LEU A 11 0.65 -6.90 45.09
CA LEU A 11 0.00 -7.78 44.07
C LEU A 11 0.85 -7.89 42.81
N LEU A 12 1.45 -6.81 42.32
CA LEU A 12 2.38 -6.83 41.19
C LEU A 12 3.67 -7.60 41.48
N ALA A 13 4.21 -7.47 42.71
CA ALA A 13 5.40 -8.22 43.13
C ALA A 13 5.12 -9.74 43.28
N VAL A 14 3.91 -10.12 43.68
CA VAL A 14 3.52 -11.55 43.81
C VAL A 14 3.28 -12.17 42.43
N VAL A 15 2.76 -11.43 41.47
CA VAL A 15 2.60 -11.91 40.07
C VAL A 15 3.96 -12.09 39.39
N MET A 16 4.93 -11.20 39.62
CA MET A 16 6.30 -11.35 39.10
C MET A 16 7.08 -12.53 39.73
N VAL A 17 6.79 -12.90 40.97
CA VAL A 17 7.46 -14.05 41.63
C VAL A 17 6.84 -15.38 41.21
N LEU A 18 5.57 -15.41 40.83
CA LEU A 18 4.92 -16.62 40.34
C LEU A 18 5.26 -16.97 38.88
N SER A 19 5.67 -16.00 38.09
CA SER A 19 6.15 -16.22 36.70
C SER A 19 7.60 -16.75 36.63
N LEU A 20 8.39 -16.65 37.72
CA LEU A 20 9.75 -17.18 37.79
C LEU A 20 9.82 -18.61 38.32
N ALA A 21 8.73 -19.19 38.81
CA ALA A 21 8.70 -20.53 39.41
C ALA A 21 8.26 -21.66 38.46
N ALA A 22 7.93 -21.32 37.20
CA ALA A 22 7.45 -22.30 36.21
C ALA A 22 8.56 -22.94 35.33
N CYS A 23 9.82 -22.56 35.50
CA CYS A 23 10.96 -23.10 34.75
C CYS A 23 11.89 -23.97 35.59
N THR A 24 11.38 -25.01 36.28
CA THR A 24 12.21 -26.12 36.79
C THR A 24 11.51 -27.43 36.50
N GLY A 25 11.67 -27.95 35.30
CA GLY A 25 11.21 -29.26 34.83
C GLY A 25 12.38 -30.13 34.40
N LYS A 26 12.66 -31.15 35.18
CA LYS A 26 13.35 -32.45 34.97
C LYS A 26 14.39 -32.57 33.82
N LYS A 27 15.60 -32.91 34.22
CA LYS A 27 16.58 -33.61 33.37
C LYS A 27 16.04 -35.02 33.02
N ASP A 28 16.01 -35.35 31.73
CA ASP A 28 16.10 -36.71 31.24
C ASP A 28 17.31 -36.85 30.32
N ASP A 29 18.02 -37.95 30.51
CA ASP A 29 19.28 -38.28 29.83
C ASP A 29 19.06 -38.93 28.48
N GLY A 30 19.85 -38.53 27.49
CA GLY A 30 20.39 -39.41 26.45
C GLY A 30 19.56 -39.63 25.20
N GLY A 31 19.80 -38.86 24.17
CA GLY A 31 19.42 -39.11 22.78
C GLY A 31 19.81 -37.94 21.89
N ASP A 32 20.45 -38.22 20.80
CA ASP A 32 21.01 -37.39 19.74
C ASP A 32 20.44 -35.95 19.69
N LYS A 33 21.23 -34.95 20.14
CA LYS A 33 20.83 -33.56 20.14
C LYS A 33 20.93 -32.96 18.72
N GLY A 34 19.93 -33.18 17.91
CA GLY A 34 19.58 -32.16 16.89
C GLY A 34 19.33 -30.84 17.63
N ALA A 35 19.98 -29.74 17.22
CA ALA A 35 19.77 -28.42 17.80
C ALA A 35 18.25 -28.15 17.85
N ALA A 36 17.73 -27.81 19.03
CA ALA A 36 16.31 -27.53 19.19
C ALA A 36 15.94 -26.36 18.25
N LYS A 37 15.06 -26.61 17.31
CA LYS A 37 14.53 -25.56 16.42
C LYS A 37 13.95 -24.45 17.31
N LYS A 38 14.32 -23.19 17.04
CA LYS A 38 13.95 -22.03 17.87
C LYS A 38 12.70 -21.35 17.33
N THR A 39 12.03 -20.59 18.17
CA THR A 39 10.94 -19.69 17.78
C THR A 39 11.54 -18.34 17.38
N LEU A 40 11.15 -17.84 16.21
CA LEU A 40 11.38 -16.45 15.78
C LEU A 40 10.16 -15.62 16.17
N VAL A 41 10.38 -14.47 16.80
CA VAL A 41 9.32 -13.51 17.14
C VAL A 41 9.51 -12.27 16.28
N ALA A 42 8.59 -12.02 15.35
CA ALA A 42 8.57 -10.80 14.55
C ALA A 42 7.45 -9.86 15.02
N SER A 43 7.72 -8.55 15.00
CA SER A 43 6.67 -7.56 15.23
C SER A 43 5.70 -7.51 14.08
N ILE A 44 4.43 -7.25 14.39
CA ILE A 44 3.41 -6.85 13.42
C ILE A 44 2.69 -5.64 13.99
N GLU A 45 2.12 -4.81 13.13
CA GLU A 45 1.36 -3.65 13.56
C GLU A 45 0.13 -4.06 14.38
N GLN A 46 -0.26 -3.19 15.30
CA GLN A 46 -1.46 -3.38 16.09
C GLN A 46 -2.72 -3.28 15.22
N GLY A 47 -3.79 -3.93 15.66
CA GLY A 47 -5.07 -3.90 14.96
C GLY A 47 -5.33 -5.15 14.11
N LEU A 48 -4.72 -6.30 14.46
CA LEU A 48 -5.12 -7.59 13.88
C LEU A 48 -6.61 -7.87 14.16
N GLU A 49 -7.36 -8.11 13.10
CA GLU A 49 -8.77 -8.49 13.23
C GLU A 49 -8.98 -10.01 13.42
N GLY A 50 -7.94 -10.79 13.19
CA GLY A 50 -8.01 -12.24 13.22
C GLY A 50 -8.67 -12.85 11.99
N LYS A 51 -8.75 -12.11 10.88
CA LYS A 51 -9.35 -12.56 9.62
C LYS A 51 -8.27 -12.91 8.60
N PHE A 52 -7.57 -14.00 8.82
CA PHE A 52 -6.39 -14.43 8.04
C PHE A 52 -6.77 -15.20 6.78
N SER A 53 -7.61 -14.65 5.94
CA SER A 53 -8.14 -15.31 4.74
C SER A 53 -7.34 -14.90 3.49
N PRO A 54 -7.02 -15.85 2.59
CA PRO A 54 -6.46 -15.48 1.29
C PRO A 54 -7.43 -14.71 0.40
N PHE A 55 -8.74 -14.69 0.75
CA PHE A 55 -9.78 -14.03 -0.04
C PHE A 55 -10.38 -12.79 0.62
N PHE A 56 -10.42 -12.73 1.95
CA PHE A 56 -11.21 -11.75 2.71
C PHE A 56 -10.44 -11.10 3.87
N SER A 57 -9.10 -11.18 3.88
CA SER A 57 -8.32 -10.29 4.75
C SER A 57 -8.55 -8.85 4.33
N LEU A 58 -8.86 -7.97 5.27
CA LEU A 58 -9.12 -6.56 5.00
C LEU A 58 -7.91 -5.69 5.36
N SER A 59 -7.33 -5.90 6.55
CA SER A 59 -6.14 -5.17 6.97
C SER A 59 -4.85 -5.73 6.34
N GLN A 60 -3.85 -4.86 6.19
CA GLN A 60 -2.53 -5.27 5.70
C GLN A 60 -1.88 -6.28 6.67
N SER A 61 -2.07 -6.11 7.98
CA SER A 61 -1.53 -7.01 8.99
C SER A 61 -2.13 -8.41 8.90
N ASP A 62 -3.45 -8.54 8.73
CA ASP A 62 -4.10 -9.83 8.52
C ASP A 62 -3.66 -10.49 7.19
N THR A 63 -3.49 -9.68 6.13
CA THR A 63 -2.97 -10.13 4.84
C THR A 63 -1.54 -10.66 4.96
N ASN A 64 -0.68 -10.00 5.71
CA ASN A 64 0.68 -10.45 5.98
C ASN A 64 0.70 -11.81 6.71
N VAL A 65 -0.18 -12.00 7.70
CA VAL A 65 -0.34 -13.31 8.38
C VAL A 65 -0.80 -14.38 7.39
N ALA A 66 -1.82 -14.09 6.58
CA ALA A 66 -2.31 -15.03 5.55
C ALA A 66 -1.21 -15.43 4.57
N GLY A 67 -0.29 -14.51 4.22
CA GLY A 67 0.83 -14.72 3.33
C GLY A 67 1.82 -15.79 3.83
N PHE A 68 2.02 -15.96 5.13
CA PHE A 68 2.88 -17.04 5.66
C PHE A 68 2.25 -18.43 5.55
N VAL A 69 0.93 -18.52 5.43
CA VAL A 69 0.20 -19.79 5.32
C VAL A 69 -0.13 -20.14 3.88
N THR A 70 -0.24 -19.15 3.01
CA THR A 70 -0.69 -19.29 1.62
C THR A 70 0.49 -19.43 0.66
N LEU A 71 0.36 -20.33 -0.31
CA LEU A 71 1.26 -20.39 -1.47
C LEU A 71 0.55 -19.74 -2.66
N TYR A 72 1.24 -18.83 -3.35
CA TYR A 72 0.74 -18.18 -4.54
C TYR A 72 1.28 -18.84 -5.82
N THR A 73 0.58 -18.68 -6.93
CA THR A 73 0.97 -19.27 -8.23
C THR A 73 2.37 -18.85 -8.65
N PHE A 74 2.75 -17.59 -8.44
CA PHE A 74 4.11 -17.10 -8.64
C PHE A 74 4.38 -15.87 -7.77
N PRO A 75 5.63 -15.63 -7.38
CA PRO A 75 6.05 -14.40 -6.71
C PRO A 75 6.36 -13.30 -7.72
N VAL A 76 6.70 -12.11 -7.21
CA VAL A 76 7.41 -11.08 -7.95
C VAL A 76 8.92 -11.15 -7.65
N ASP A 77 9.76 -10.57 -8.50
CA ASP A 77 11.19 -10.42 -8.24
C ASP A 77 11.50 -9.15 -7.41
N ARG A 78 12.80 -8.84 -7.24
CA ARG A 78 13.27 -7.69 -6.43
C ARG A 78 12.87 -6.32 -6.96
N VAL A 79 12.38 -6.23 -8.19
CA VAL A 79 11.85 -4.98 -8.78
C VAL A 79 10.34 -5.05 -9.04
N GLY A 80 9.66 -6.05 -8.47
CA GLY A 80 8.22 -6.19 -8.59
C GLY A 80 7.75 -6.89 -9.88
N ASN A 81 8.63 -7.43 -10.73
CA ASN A 81 8.19 -8.12 -11.94
C ASN A 81 7.71 -9.55 -11.63
N PRO A 82 6.55 -9.97 -12.16
CA PRO A 82 6.07 -11.34 -12.00
C PRO A 82 7.06 -12.39 -12.51
N VAL A 83 7.27 -13.44 -11.72
CA VAL A 83 8.15 -14.58 -12.05
C VAL A 83 7.33 -15.65 -12.78
N LEU A 84 7.29 -15.56 -14.10
CA LEU A 84 6.35 -16.35 -14.92
C LEU A 84 6.91 -17.72 -15.38
N LYS A 85 8.21 -17.96 -15.20
CA LYS A 85 8.89 -19.18 -15.65
C LYS A 85 9.68 -19.88 -14.54
N GLY A 86 9.37 -19.55 -13.28
CA GLY A 86 10.07 -20.05 -12.11
C GLY A 86 9.68 -21.48 -11.67
N MET A 87 8.78 -22.15 -12.39
CA MET A 87 8.35 -23.50 -12.07
C MET A 87 9.42 -24.52 -12.52
N GLY A 88 10.08 -25.14 -11.57
CA GLY A 88 11.11 -26.13 -11.86
C GLY A 88 12.22 -26.11 -10.82
N LYS A 89 13.14 -27.09 -10.90
CA LYS A 89 14.25 -27.19 -9.93
C LYS A 89 15.28 -26.08 -10.08
N ASP A 90 15.41 -25.54 -11.30
CA ASP A 90 16.39 -24.51 -11.62
C ASP A 90 15.83 -23.10 -11.41
N GLY A 91 14.52 -22.96 -11.23
CA GLY A 91 13.84 -21.67 -11.07
C GLY A 91 14.02 -20.74 -12.28
N GLU A 92 13.77 -19.45 -12.08
CA GLU A 92 14.05 -18.38 -13.04
C GLU A 92 15.11 -17.45 -12.46
N THR A 93 16.26 -17.33 -13.15
CA THR A 93 17.35 -16.46 -12.69
C THR A 93 17.26 -15.09 -13.35
N ARG A 94 17.34 -14.03 -12.53
CA ARG A 94 17.34 -12.63 -12.94
C ARG A 94 18.45 -11.86 -12.23
N SER A 95 19.07 -10.92 -12.94
CA SER A 95 20.11 -10.06 -12.36
C SER A 95 19.50 -8.86 -11.66
N TYR A 96 19.97 -8.55 -10.46
CA TYR A 96 19.65 -7.35 -9.72
C TYR A 96 20.91 -6.84 -9.00
N ASN A 97 21.19 -5.53 -9.08
CA ASN A 97 22.35 -4.89 -8.45
C ASN A 97 23.69 -5.60 -8.74
N GLY A 98 23.85 -6.09 -9.99
CA GLY A 98 25.06 -6.79 -10.45
C GLY A 98 25.25 -8.22 -9.93
N LYS A 99 24.23 -8.81 -9.30
CA LYS A 99 24.19 -10.19 -8.81
C LYS A 99 23.03 -10.94 -9.45
N ASP A 100 23.17 -12.26 -9.58
CA ASP A 100 22.12 -13.14 -10.08
C ASP A 100 21.35 -13.76 -8.92
N TYR A 101 20.01 -13.70 -9.01
CA TYR A 101 19.07 -14.26 -8.05
C TYR A 101 18.13 -15.24 -8.73
N THR A 102 17.87 -16.37 -8.08
CA THR A 102 16.96 -17.40 -8.60
C THR A 102 15.65 -17.35 -7.85
N TYR A 103 14.56 -17.26 -8.59
CA TYR A 103 13.20 -17.20 -8.08
C TYR A 103 12.45 -18.48 -8.43
N TYR A 104 11.61 -18.97 -7.53
CA TYR A 104 10.82 -20.18 -7.69
C TYR A 104 9.33 -19.84 -7.68
N ALA A 105 8.58 -20.53 -8.56
CA ALA A 105 7.15 -20.36 -8.71
C ALA A 105 6.42 -21.71 -8.59
N ALA A 106 5.16 -21.67 -8.13
CA ALA A 106 4.28 -22.83 -8.12
C ALA A 106 3.64 -23.08 -9.49
N ALA A 107 3.57 -22.05 -10.34
CA ALA A 107 3.07 -22.16 -11.70
C ALA A 107 3.89 -21.31 -12.69
N ASN A 108 3.89 -21.71 -13.96
CA ASN A 108 4.32 -20.88 -15.08
C ASN A 108 3.10 -20.27 -15.78
N VAL A 109 3.29 -19.07 -16.38
CA VAL A 109 2.28 -18.43 -17.23
C VAL A 109 2.90 -18.03 -18.55
N GLU A 110 2.30 -18.46 -19.65
CA GLU A 110 2.62 -18.01 -21.00
C GLU A 110 1.55 -17.04 -21.49
N VAL A 111 1.98 -15.86 -21.96
CA VAL A 111 1.07 -14.82 -22.47
C VAL A 111 1.16 -14.78 -23.98
N LYS A 112 0.03 -14.88 -24.66
CA LYS A 112 -0.06 -14.83 -26.11
C LYS A 112 -1.14 -13.85 -26.56
N GLN A 113 -0.74 -12.80 -27.24
CA GLN A 113 -1.66 -11.91 -27.94
C GLN A 113 -2.00 -12.52 -29.31
N ASN A 114 -3.27 -12.53 -29.66
CA ASN A 114 -3.79 -13.05 -30.92
C ASN A 114 -4.10 -11.92 -31.90
N ASP A 115 -4.17 -12.25 -33.20
CA ASP A 115 -4.42 -11.27 -34.26
C ASP A 115 -5.82 -10.61 -34.18
N ASP A 116 -6.78 -11.25 -33.50
CA ASP A 116 -8.13 -10.74 -33.26
C ASP A 116 -8.23 -9.81 -32.04
N GLY A 117 -7.11 -9.55 -31.35
CA GLY A 117 -7.02 -8.71 -30.18
C GLY A 117 -7.23 -9.43 -28.84
N THR A 118 -7.67 -10.70 -28.87
CA THR A 118 -7.77 -11.50 -27.64
C THR A 118 -6.40 -11.86 -27.08
N VAL A 119 -6.33 -12.11 -25.77
CA VAL A 119 -5.07 -12.53 -25.13
C VAL A 119 -5.29 -13.81 -24.34
N TYR A 120 -4.41 -14.76 -24.54
CA TYR A 120 -4.37 -16.02 -23.79
C TYR A 120 -3.30 -15.94 -22.70
N TYR A 121 -3.68 -16.35 -21.50
CA TYR A 121 -2.81 -16.56 -20.36
C TYR A 121 -2.88 -18.06 -20.02
N ASP A 122 -1.90 -18.81 -20.55
CA ASP A 122 -1.81 -20.26 -20.33
C ASP A 122 -1.01 -20.55 -19.06
N MET A 123 -1.69 -20.96 -18.00
CA MET A 123 -1.09 -21.30 -16.72
C MET A 123 -0.90 -22.81 -16.62
N THR A 124 0.31 -23.23 -16.21
CA THR A 124 0.63 -24.61 -15.85
C THR A 124 1.18 -24.62 -14.43
N MET A 125 0.56 -25.39 -13.56
CA MET A 125 0.91 -25.52 -12.15
C MET A 125 1.74 -26.79 -11.90
N ARG A 126 2.58 -26.80 -10.87
CA ARG A 126 3.29 -28.01 -10.40
C ARG A 126 2.30 -29.07 -9.92
N ASP A 127 2.70 -30.33 -10.11
CA ASP A 127 1.90 -31.48 -9.69
C ASP A 127 2.33 -32.10 -8.35
N ASP A 128 3.29 -31.48 -7.66
CA ASP A 128 3.84 -31.94 -6.37
C ASP A 128 3.51 -31.03 -5.17
N ILE A 129 2.63 -30.06 -5.35
CA ILE A 129 2.17 -29.19 -4.26
C ILE A 129 1.24 -29.95 -3.32
N VAL A 130 1.57 -29.88 -2.02
CA VAL A 130 0.81 -30.54 -0.95
C VAL A 130 0.47 -29.52 0.13
N TYR A 131 -0.79 -29.43 0.51
CA TYR A 131 -1.24 -28.58 1.63
C TYR A 131 -0.72 -29.11 2.97
N SER A 132 -0.77 -28.26 3.98
CA SER A 132 -0.33 -28.60 5.34
C SER A 132 -1.08 -29.79 5.93
N ASP A 133 -2.36 -30.00 5.58
CA ASP A 133 -3.17 -31.16 5.99
C ASP A 133 -2.80 -32.46 5.27
N GLY A 134 -2.02 -32.40 4.18
CA GLY A 134 -1.59 -33.55 3.39
C GLY A 134 -2.39 -33.78 2.12
N THR A 135 -3.39 -33.02 1.83
CA THR A 135 -4.13 -33.07 0.57
C THR A 135 -3.30 -32.46 -0.56
N LYS A 136 -3.51 -32.92 -1.79
CA LYS A 136 -2.74 -32.50 -2.97
C LYS A 136 -3.48 -31.38 -3.68
N ALA A 137 -2.76 -30.34 -4.06
CA ALA A 137 -3.31 -29.26 -4.86
C ALA A 137 -3.48 -29.66 -6.33
N THR A 138 -4.50 -29.14 -6.98
CA THR A 138 -4.77 -29.28 -8.41
C THR A 138 -5.17 -27.93 -9.00
N ILE A 139 -5.33 -27.84 -10.31
CA ILE A 139 -5.79 -26.61 -10.95
C ILE A 139 -7.24 -26.24 -10.54
N ASP A 140 -8.00 -27.21 -10.04
CA ASP A 140 -9.35 -26.97 -9.56
C ASP A 140 -9.38 -26.02 -8.35
N ASP A 141 -8.33 -26.05 -7.51
CA ASP A 141 -8.17 -25.12 -6.39
C ASP A 141 -7.93 -23.68 -6.87
N VAL A 142 -7.18 -23.51 -7.96
CA VAL A 142 -6.97 -22.20 -8.58
C VAL A 142 -8.26 -21.70 -9.27
N ILE A 143 -8.96 -22.59 -9.98
CA ILE A 143 -10.26 -22.27 -10.61
C ILE A 143 -11.28 -21.87 -9.54
N PHE A 144 -11.36 -22.61 -8.44
CA PHE A 144 -12.21 -22.24 -7.29
C PHE A 144 -11.88 -20.82 -6.81
N GLY A 145 -10.60 -20.51 -6.57
CA GLY A 145 -10.16 -19.17 -6.14
C GLY A 145 -10.54 -18.07 -7.11
N LEU A 146 -10.40 -18.31 -8.43
CA LEU A 146 -10.83 -17.38 -9.47
C LEU A 146 -12.34 -17.11 -9.36
N TYR A 147 -13.16 -18.15 -9.23
CA TYR A 147 -14.61 -17.96 -9.12
C TYR A 147 -15.03 -17.30 -7.81
N VAL A 148 -14.27 -17.45 -6.71
CA VAL A 148 -14.48 -16.67 -5.47
C VAL A 148 -14.27 -15.18 -5.74
N TYR A 149 -13.16 -14.79 -6.34
CA TYR A 149 -12.86 -13.38 -6.63
C TYR A 149 -13.81 -12.75 -7.67
N LEU A 150 -14.33 -13.57 -8.59
CA LEU A 150 -15.17 -13.11 -9.70
C LEU A 150 -16.66 -13.28 -9.44
N ASP A 151 -17.06 -13.80 -8.27
CA ASP A 151 -18.47 -13.91 -7.89
C ASP A 151 -19.13 -12.53 -7.84
N PRO A 152 -20.39 -12.39 -8.29
CA PRO A 152 -21.13 -11.13 -8.20
C PRO A 152 -21.18 -10.51 -6.81
N THR A 153 -21.11 -11.35 -5.76
CA THR A 153 -21.21 -10.93 -4.35
C THR A 153 -19.86 -10.80 -3.64
N TYR A 154 -18.75 -10.90 -4.38
CA TYR A 154 -17.44 -10.70 -3.77
C TYR A 154 -17.26 -9.25 -3.27
N ASP A 155 -16.95 -9.12 -1.98
CA ASP A 155 -16.80 -7.85 -1.24
C ASP A 155 -15.44 -7.72 -0.54
N GLY A 156 -14.44 -8.51 -0.97
CA GLY A 156 -13.05 -8.36 -0.51
C GLY A 156 -12.29 -7.30 -1.31
N ASN A 157 -11.00 -7.14 -1.01
CA ASN A 157 -10.17 -6.07 -1.58
C ASN A 157 -9.69 -6.31 -3.02
N ALA A 158 -9.84 -7.53 -3.58
CA ALA A 158 -9.39 -7.81 -4.96
C ALA A 158 -10.30 -7.18 -6.00
N THR A 159 -9.69 -6.59 -7.05
CA THR A 159 -10.40 -5.88 -8.14
C THR A 159 -10.45 -6.68 -9.44
N MET A 160 -10.25 -8.00 -9.38
CA MET A 160 -10.24 -8.89 -10.56
C MET A 160 -11.51 -8.80 -11.42
N TYR A 161 -12.62 -8.45 -10.82
CA TYR A 161 -13.91 -8.30 -11.51
C TYR A 161 -13.92 -7.17 -12.56
N SER A 162 -12.94 -6.27 -12.53
CA SER A 162 -12.79 -5.18 -13.52
C SER A 162 -11.98 -5.59 -14.76
N LEU A 163 -11.38 -6.78 -14.76
CA LEU A 163 -10.56 -7.26 -15.86
C LEU A 163 -11.40 -7.69 -17.07
N PRO A 164 -10.88 -7.54 -18.30
CA PRO A 164 -11.61 -7.83 -19.51
C PRO A 164 -11.65 -9.35 -19.85
N ILE A 165 -11.98 -10.19 -18.85
CA ILE A 165 -12.06 -11.65 -19.02
C ILE A 165 -13.31 -11.98 -19.85
N GLU A 166 -13.16 -12.82 -20.86
CA GLU A 166 -14.26 -13.22 -21.75
C GLU A 166 -15.38 -13.92 -20.95
N GLY A 167 -16.61 -13.42 -21.09
CA GLY A 167 -17.80 -13.96 -20.42
C GLY A 167 -17.95 -13.57 -18.93
N LEU A 168 -17.06 -12.71 -18.40
CA LEU A 168 -17.15 -12.26 -17.01
C LEU A 168 -18.35 -11.32 -16.78
N GLU A 169 -18.60 -10.41 -17.69
CA GLU A 169 -19.76 -9.49 -17.60
C GLU A 169 -21.06 -10.27 -17.59
N GLU A 170 -21.24 -11.25 -18.49
CA GLU A 170 -22.40 -12.11 -18.56
C GLU A 170 -22.54 -13.01 -17.32
N TYR A 171 -21.43 -13.45 -16.73
CA TYR A 171 -21.46 -14.21 -15.50
C TYR A 171 -21.91 -13.35 -14.30
N ARG A 172 -21.44 -12.13 -14.19
CA ARG A 172 -21.80 -11.22 -13.09
C ARG A 172 -23.17 -10.57 -13.28
N ALA A 173 -23.67 -10.46 -14.51
CA ALA A 173 -24.97 -9.87 -14.82
C ALA A 173 -26.14 -10.61 -14.14
N GLY A 174 -27.24 -9.91 -13.96
CA GLY A 174 -28.50 -10.48 -13.47
C GLY A 174 -28.45 -11.01 -12.04
N MET A 175 -27.47 -10.58 -11.23
CA MET A 175 -27.36 -10.87 -9.80
C MET A 175 -26.73 -9.67 -9.10
N ALA A 176 -27.24 -9.35 -7.90
CA ALA A 176 -26.66 -8.31 -7.05
C ALA A 176 -26.79 -8.70 -5.58
N PRO A 177 -25.89 -8.28 -4.68
CA PRO A 177 -26.03 -8.47 -3.25
C PRO A 177 -27.33 -7.88 -2.71
N LEU A 178 -27.94 -8.57 -1.76
CA LEU A 178 -29.21 -8.13 -1.16
C LEU A 178 -29.12 -6.71 -0.59
N TYR A 179 -28.00 -6.37 0.08
CA TYR A 179 -27.81 -5.05 0.67
C TYR A 179 -27.84 -3.93 -0.36
N GLN A 180 -27.22 -4.13 -1.54
CA GLN A 180 -27.22 -3.12 -2.61
C GLN A 180 -28.64 -2.86 -3.12
N LEU A 181 -29.43 -3.94 -3.30
CA LEU A 181 -30.80 -3.83 -3.73
C LEU A 181 -31.67 -3.11 -2.71
N LEU A 182 -31.51 -3.44 -1.42
CA LEU A 182 -32.23 -2.80 -0.30
C LEU A 182 -31.86 -1.32 -0.18
N TYR A 183 -30.56 -1.00 -0.30
CA TYR A 183 -30.05 0.38 -0.21
C TYR A 183 -30.56 1.25 -1.37
N VAL A 184 -30.45 0.77 -2.62
CA VAL A 184 -30.92 1.48 -3.81
C VAL A 184 -32.45 1.65 -3.79
N ALA A 185 -33.20 0.66 -3.30
CA ALA A 185 -34.66 0.75 -3.20
C ALA A 185 -35.12 1.78 -2.15
N GLY A 186 -34.32 2.01 -1.09
CA GLY A 186 -34.63 2.94 -0.02
C GLY A 186 -35.55 2.37 1.07
N GLU A 187 -35.59 3.02 2.22
CA GLU A 187 -36.36 2.61 3.39
C GLU A 187 -37.86 2.55 3.11
N ASP A 188 -38.38 3.49 2.31
CA ASP A 188 -39.81 3.64 1.99
C ASP A 188 -40.29 2.74 0.82
N ASN A 189 -39.42 1.82 0.33
CA ASN A 189 -39.81 0.93 -0.77
C ASN A 189 -40.97 0.01 -0.37
N THR A 190 -41.90 -0.17 -1.33
CA THR A 190 -43.11 -1.01 -1.16
C THR A 190 -43.16 -2.19 -2.16
N ASP A 191 -42.14 -2.36 -2.99
CA ASP A 191 -41.97 -3.51 -3.88
C ASP A 191 -41.10 -4.57 -3.20
N PHE A 192 -41.71 -5.68 -2.81
CA PHE A 192 -41.08 -6.81 -2.13
C PHE A 192 -40.95 -8.02 -3.06
N SER A 193 -40.81 -7.83 -4.36
CA SER A 193 -40.70 -8.90 -5.36
C SER A 193 -39.37 -9.69 -5.26
N LEU A 194 -38.32 -9.09 -4.71
CA LEU A 194 -36.99 -9.68 -4.60
C LEU A 194 -36.56 -10.00 -3.15
N TRP A 195 -37.23 -9.43 -2.17
CA TRP A 195 -37.00 -9.67 -0.73
C TRP A 195 -38.31 -9.47 0.05
N THR A 196 -38.33 -9.77 1.35
CA THR A 196 -39.50 -9.60 2.20
C THR A 196 -39.51 -8.21 2.87
N GLU A 197 -40.73 -7.74 3.25
CA GLU A 197 -40.87 -6.50 4.04
C GLU A 197 -40.08 -6.57 5.36
N ASP A 198 -40.03 -7.74 6.02
CA ASP A 198 -39.26 -7.94 7.24
C ASP A 198 -37.74 -7.80 6.99
N GLN A 199 -37.24 -8.31 5.88
CA GLN A 199 -35.83 -8.14 5.50
C GLN A 199 -35.48 -6.68 5.26
N GLN A 200 -36.30 -5.90 4.54
CA GLN A 200 -36.12 -4.49 4.34
C GLN A 200 -36.08 -3.73 5.67
N LYS A 201 -37.09 -3.95 6.51
CA LYS A 201 -37.17 -3.32 7.80
C LYS A 201 -35.96 -3.64 8.68
N ALA A 202 -35.59 -4.92 8.77
CA ALA A 202 -34.44 -5.36 9.56
C ALA A 202 -33.13 -4.74 9.05
N PHE A 203 -32.96 -4.61 7.72
CA PHE A 203 -31.80 -3.95 7.12
C PHE A 203 -31.66 -2.50 7.59
N TRP A 204 -32.72 -1.70 7.46
CA TRP A 204 -32.66 -0.28 7.77
C TRP A 204 -32.64 0.04 9.27
N THR A 205 -33.32 -0.78 10.10
CA THR A 205 -33.41 -0.53 11.54
C THR A 205 -32.33 -1.22 12.38
N GLU A 206 -31.64 -2.23 11.83
CA GLU A 206 -30.69 -3.02 12.59
C GLU A 206 -29.43 -3.33 11.79
N GLY A 207 -29.51 -3.85 10.56
CA GLY A 207 -28.39 -4.30 9.76
C GLY A 207 -27.41 -3.17 9.42
N LEU A 208 -27.89 -2.11 8.75
CA LEU A 208 -27.08 -0.96 8.37
C LEU A 208 -26.57 -0.16 9.59
N PRO A 209 -27.37 0.12 10.63
CA PRO A 209 -26.87 0.76 11.84
C PRO A 209 -25.74 -0.01 12.54
N LYS A 210 -25.84 -1.32 12.65
CA LYS A 210 -24.78 -2.17 13.24
C LYS A 210 -23.51 -2.19 12.39
N ALA A 211 -23.65 -2.25 11.08
CA ALA A 211 -22.50 -2.18 10.18
C ALA A 211 -21.79 -0.82 10.30
N GLY A 212 -22.56 0.25 10.37
CA GLY A 212 -22.04 1.59 10.58
C GLY A 212 -21.37 1.78 11.94
N GLU A 213 -21.95 1.22 13.03
CA GLU A 213 -21.31 1.21 14.34
C GLU A 213 -19.96 0.47 14.30
N ALA A 214 -19.88 -0.69 13.67
CA ALA A 214 -18.62 -1.43 13.52
C ALA A 214 -17.60 -0.67 12.66
N PHE A 215 -18.05 0.00 11.61
CA PHE A 215 -17.21 0.88 10.80
C PHE A 215 -16.66 2.06 11.62
N ALA A 216 -17.52 2.76 12.35
CA ALA A 216 -17.10 3.87 13.21
C ALA A 216 -16.15 3.42 14.33
N GLN A 217 -16.36 2.22 14.91
CA GLN A 217 -15.44 1.65 15.89
C GLN A 217 -14.04 1.45 15.32
N SER A 218 -13.93 1.00 14.07
CA SER A 218 -12.63 0.84 13.43
C SER A 218 -11.87 2.16 13.30
N ILE A 219 -12.57 3.27 13.02
CA ILE A 219 -11.98 4.60 12.99
C ILE A 219 -11.52 5.02 14.41
N ILE A 220 -12.35 4.82 15.42
CA ILE A 220 -12.01 5.11 16.81
C ILE A 220 -10.74 4.35 17.22
N ASP A 221 -10.70 3.04 16.93
CA ASP A 221 -9.55 2.18 17.23
C ASP A 221 -8.28 2.67 16.51
N TYR A 222 -8.38 3.03 15.24
CA TYR A 222 -7.29 3.63 14.48
C TYR A 222 -6.77 4.93 15.11
N VAL A 223 -7.67 5.82 15.50
CA VAL A 223 -7.32 7.09 16.14
C VAL A 223 -6.66 6.85 17.50
N MET A 224 -7.21 5.97 18.31
CA MET A 224 -6.64 5.63 19.62
C MET A 224 -5.27 4.96 19.53
N ILE A 225 -5.06 4.11 18.53
CA ILE A 225 -3.75 3.45 18.31
C ILE A 225 -2.69 4.47 17.86
N ASN A 226 -3.03 5.32 16.91
CA ASN A 226 -2.04 6.15 16.23
C ASN A 226 -1.85 7.54 16.86
N TYR A 227 -2.88 8.10 17.50
CA TYR A 227 -2.89 9.50 17.92
C TYR A 227 -3.05 9.71 19.42
N ALA A 228 -3.52 8.72 20.21
CA ALA A 228 -3.80 8.94 21.63
C ALA A 228 -2.59 9.45 22.43
N ALA A 229 -1.40 8.90 22.19
CA ALA A 229 -0.19 9.32 22.89
C ALA A 229 0.24 10.76 22.52
N ALA A 230 0.09 11.15 21.26
CA ALA A 230 0.50 12.46 20.75
C ALA A 230 -0.46 13.57 21.20
N TYR A 231 -1.76 13.28 21.22
CA TYR A 231 -2.81 14.25 21.53
C TYR A 231 -3.39 14.12 22.93
N GLY A 232 -2.94 13.12 23.71
CA GLY A 232 -3.39 12.89 25.09
C GLY A 232 -4.85 12.44 25.18
N LEU A 233 -5.31 11.63 24.21
CA LEU A 233 -6.67 11.12 24.19
C LEU A 233 -6.84 10.05 25.28
N GLU A 234 -7.92 10.13 26.04
CA GLU A 234 -8.23 9.20 27.14
C GLU A 234 -9.51 8.38 26.89
N THR A 235 -10.38 8.85 25.99
CA THR A 235 -11.72 8.29 25.75
C THR A 235 -12.04 8.16 24.26
N GLU A 236 -13.06 7.34 23.93
CA GLU A 236 -13.60 7.28 22.56
C GLU A 236 -14.13 8.64 22.10
N ALA A 237 -14.77 9.40 22.98
CA ALA A 237 -15.26 10.75 22.67
C ALA A 237 -14.12 11.69 22.23
N ASP A 238 -12.95 11.62 22.88
CA ASP A 238 -11.78 12.39 22.47
C ASP A 238 -11.31 12.00 21.06
N ALA A 239 -11.35 10.71 20.74
CA ALA A 239 -10.98 10.20 19.42
C ALA A 239 -11.98 10.66 18.35
N ILE A 240 -13.27 10.61 18.65
CA ILE A 240 -14.36 11.06 17.76
C ILE A 240 -14.26 12.54 17.47
N GLU A 241 -14.02 13.37 18.51
CA GLU A 241 -13.84 14.81 18.36
C GLU A 241 -12.58 15.14 17.54
N LEU A 242 -11.47 14.45 17.79
CA LEU A 242 -10.24 14.61 17.01
C LEU A 242 -10.46 14.29 15.53
N TRP A 243 -11.28 13.27 15.23
CA TRP A 243 -11.58 12.88 13.84
C TRP A 243 -12.63 13.77 13.16
N GLY A 244 -13.16 14.77 13.87
CA GLY A 244 -14.07 15.78 13.30
C GLY A 244 -15.54 15.40 13.30
N PHE A 245 -15.94 14.34 14.00
CA PHE A 245 -17.33 13.94 14.18
C PHE A 245 -17.84 14.19 15.61
N SER A 246 -19.08 13.86 15.88
CA SER A 246 -19.73 14.03 17.18
C SER A 246 -20.20 12.69 17.73
N GLY A 247 -20.11 12.51 19.05
CA GLY A 247 -20.62 11.34 19.75
C GLY A 247 -19.76 10.96 20.95
N GLU A 248 -20.30 10.07 21.79
CA GLU A 248 -19.64 9.52 22.98
C GLU A 248 -19.15 8.08 22.74
N ASN A 249 -19.58 7.46 21.63
CA ASN A 249 -19.32 6.07 21.27
C ASN A 249 -19.49 5.83 19.75
N ALA A 250 -19.15 4.64 19.28
CA ALA A 250 -19.18 4.29 17.86
C ALA A 250 -20.57 4.44 17.21
N ALA A 251 -21.65 4.09 17.90
CA ALA A 251 -23.00 4.21 17.35
C ALA A 251 -23.40 5.69 17.12
N GLU A 252 -23.03 6.56 18.04
CA GLU A 252 -23.27 8.00 17.89
C GLU A 252 -22.34 8.62 16.83
N MET A 253 -21.08 8.19 16.77
CA MET A 253 -20.17 8.58 15.70
C MET A 253 -20.71 8.16 14.34
N TRP A 254 -21.23 6.93 14.19
CA TRP A 254 -21.86 6.50 12.95
C TRP A 254 -23.03 7.40 12.55
N ALA A 255 -23.91 7.75 13.49
CA ALA A 255 -25.00 8.66 13.21
C ALA A 255 -24.50 10.03 12.71
N SER A 256 -23.41 10.53 13.30
CA SER A 256 -22.76 11.79 12.87
C SER A 256 -22.14 11.67 11.47
N ILE A 257 -21.45 10.55 11.14
CA ILE A 257 -20.91 10.26 9.80
C ILE A 257 -22.07 10.21 8.79
N TYR A 258 -23.09 9.39 9.07
CA TYR A 258 -24.21 9.18 8.16
C TYR A 258 -24.99 10.48 7.86
N ASP A 259 -25.14 11.36 8.85
CA ASP A 259 -25.74 12.69 8.67
C ASP A 259 -24.83 13.63 7.85
N ALA A 260 -23.53 13.64 8.13
CA ALA A 260 -22.56 14.47 7.43
C ALA A 260 -22.51 14.16 5.91
N TYR A 261 -22.57 12.88 5.57
CA TYR A 261 -22.63 12.40 4.19
C TYR A 261 -24.07 12.26 3.64
N LYS A 262 -25.09 12.74 4.39
CA LYS A 262 -26.52 12.72 3.98
C LYS A 262 -27.04 11.34 3.62
N GLY A 263 -26.50 10.30 4.26
CA GLY A 263 -26.82 8.92 4.00
C GLY A 263 -26.26 8.35 2.71
N ASP A 264 -25.41 9.09 2.00
CA ASP A 264 -24.72 8.59 0.80
C ASP A 264 -23.51 7.75 1.21
N ILE A 265 -23.57 6.42 1.02
CA ILE A 265 -22.51 5.49 1.39
C ILE A 265 -21.54 5.27 0.21
N ASP A 266 -22.06 5.18 -1.02
CA ASP A 266 -21.30 4.74 -2.21
C ASP A 266 -21.24 5.79 -3.33
N GLY A 267 -21.88 6.94 -3.21
CA GLY A 267 -21.94 7.96 -4.25
C GLY A 267 -20.65 8.75 -4.42
N GLU A 268 -20.64 9.68 -5.35
CA GLU A 268 -19.49 10.56 -5.62
C GLU A 268 -19.13 11.44 -4.40
N GLU A 269 -20.11 11.78 -3.55
CA GLU A 269 -19.95 12.50 -2.29
C GLU A 269 -20.14 11.54 -1.08
N GLY A 270 -19.95 10.23 -1.30
CA GLY A 270 -20.18 9.19 -0.31
C GLY A 270 -19.11 9.13 0.78
N ILE A 271 -19.34 8.22 1.74
CA ILE A 271 -18.46 8.06 2.92
C ILE A 271 -17.04 7.69 2.47
N ASN A 272 -16.06 8.54 2.79
CA ASN A 272 -14.67 8.39 2.39
C ASN A 272 -13.71 8.09 3.58
N GLU A 273 -14.23 7.73 4.75
CA GLU A 273 -13.46 7.39 5.96
C GLU A 273 -12.85 5.98 5.90
N THR A 274 -12.90 5.33 4.74
CA THR A 274 -12.47 3.94 4.54
C THR A 274 -10.98 3.72 4.79
N GLU A 275 -10.15 4.73 4.62
CA GLU A 275 -8.71 4.63 4.87
C GLU A 275 -8.41 4.49 6.38
N ALA A 276 -9.07 5.28 7.22
CA ALA A 276 -8.95 5.17 8.67
C ALA A 276 -9.63 3.92 9.23
N ALA A 277 -10.79 3.54 8.66
CA ALA A 277 -11.48 2.32 9.03
C ALA A 277 -10.82 1.05 8.50
N ASP A 278 -9.90 1.15 7.52
CA ASP A 278 -9.29 0.04 6.76
C ASP A 278 -10.35 -0.90 6.13
N ARG A 279 -11.57 -0.38 5.89
CA ARG A 279 -12.70 -1.13 5.30
C ARG A 279 -13.83 -0.21 4.86
N THR A 280 -14.77 -0.74 4.09
CA THR A 280 -16.03 -0.07 3.76
C THR A 280 -17.12 -0.39 4.81
N VAL A 281 -18.18 0.42 4.86
CA VAL A 281 -19.37 0.13 5.67
C VAL A 281 -19.96 -1.25 5.30
N TRP A 282 -19.95 -1.58 4.01
CA TRP A 282 -20.50 -2.86 3.51
C TRP A 282 -19.73 -4.08 3.98
N ALA A 283 -18.42 -3.95 4.20
CA ALA A 283 -17.59 -5.01 4.75
C ALA A 283 -17.93 -5.35 6.22
N CYS A 284 -18.65 -4.47 6.91
CA CYS A 284 -19.12 -4.66 8.28
C CYS A 284 -20.53 -5.28 8.36
N LEU A 285 -21.22 -5.51 7.22
CA LEU A 285 -22.56 -6.07 7.21
C LEU A 285 -22.58 -7.54 7.66
N ASP A 286 -23.71 -7.92 8.28
CA ASP A 286 -24.01 -9.34 8.50
C ASP A 286 -24.01 -10.09 7.16
N PRO A 287 -23.32 -11.26 7.06
CA PRO A 287 -23.24 -12.05 5.84
C PRO A 287 -24.59 -12.38 5.19
N ALA A 288 -25.68 -12.40 5.95
CA ALA A 288 -27.03 -12.63 5.43
C ALA A 288 -27.47 -11.55 4.40
N TYR A 289 -26.90 -10.34 4.47
CA TYR A 289 -27.19 -9.26 3.51
C TYR A 289 -26.26 -9.27 2.31
N THR A 290 -25.15 -10.00 2.34
CA THR A 290 -24.18 -10.07 1.24
C THR A 290 -24.51 -11.18 0.23
N VAL A 291 -25.56 -11.97 0.46
CA VAL A 291 -26.02 -13.02 -0.46
C VAL A 291 -26.60 -12.41 -1.74
N GLY A 292 -26.30 -13.01 -2.88
CA GLY A 292 -26.75 -12.57 -4.20
C GLY A 292 -28.23 -12.89 -4.46
N ILE A 293 -28.95 -11.89 -4.90
CA ILE A 293 -30.35 -12.03 -5.34
C ILE A 293 -30.37 -12.01 -6.87
N LYS A 294 -31.07 -12.97 -7.46
CA LYS A 294 -31.24 -13.04 -8.92
C LYS A 294 -32.18 -11.92 -9.38
N THR A 295 -31.66 -11.01 -10.21
CA THR A 295 -32.38 -9.86 -10.78
C THR A 295 -32.65 -10.00 -12.27
N GLY A 296 -32.02 -10.98 -12.93
CA GLY A 296 -32.14 -11.19 -14.38
C GLY A 296 -31.47 -12.47 -14.87
N GLU A 297 -31.23 -12.55 -16.15
CA GLU A 297 -30.46 -13.65 -16.75
C GLU A 297 -28.98 -13.49 -16.47
N SER A 298 -28.27 -14.61 -16.25
CA SER A 298 -26.87 -14.67 -15.89
C SER A 298 -26.23 -15.92 -16.50
N ALA A 299 -25.00 -15.81 -17.01
CA ALA A 299 -24.26 -16.99 -17.48
C ALA A 299 -23.89 -17.90 -16.30
N ALA A 300 -23.86 -19.21 -16.56
CA ALA A 300 -23.53 -20.20 -15.53
C ALA A 300 -22.02 -20.28 -15.26
N ASN A 301 -21.18 -19.85 -16.21
CA ASN A 301 -19.71 -19.87 -16.13
C ASN A 301 -19.11 -18.65 -16.85
N ILE A 302 -17.83 -18.48 -16.65
CA ILE A 302 -16.99 -17.48 -17.33
C ILE A 302 -16.26 -18.20 -18.47
N THR A 303 -16.66 -17.92 -19.72
CA THR A 303 -16.14 -18.63 -20.91
C THR A 303 -14.65 -18.48 -21.09
N GLY A 304 -14.08 -17.38 -20.60
CA GLY A 304 -12.64 -17.11 -20.62
C GLY A 304 -11.84 -17.92 -19.58
N ILE A 305 -12.46 -18.66 -18.65
CA ILE A 305 -11.74 -19.53 -17.71
C ILE A 305 -11.89 -20.99 -18.18
N GLN A 306 -10.83 -21.52 -18.77
CA GLN A 306 -10.85 -22.80 -19.46
C GLN A 306 -9.87 -23.80 -18.80
N LYS A 307 -10.40 -24.86 -18.14
CA LYS A 307 -9.57 -25.96 -17.66
C LYS A 307 -9.01 -26.73 -18.86
N THR A 308 -7.68 -26.81 -18.97
CA THR A 308 -7.00 -27.51 -20.07
C THR A 308 -6.34 -28.82 -19.66
N GLY A 309 -6.29 -29.08 -18.34
CA GLY A 309 -5.77 -30.32 -17.77
C GLY A 309 -5.87 -30.30 -16.24
N ASP A 310 -5.43 -31.35 -15.56
CA ASP A 310 -5.48 -31.45 -14.09
C ASP A 310 -4.59 -30.43 -13.38
N TYR A 311 -3.60 -29.89 -14.08
CA TYR A 311 -2.61 -28.90 -13.61
C TYR A 311 -2.48 -27.71 -14.56
N SER A 312 -3.47 -27.48 -15.42
CA SER A 312 -3.39 -26.38 -16.37
C SER A 312 -4.74 -25.75 -16.65
N LEU A 313 -4.73 -24.45 -16.85
CA LEU A 313 -5.88 -23.64 -17.29
C LEU A 313 -5.44 -22.59 -18.30
N ARG A 314 -6.38 -22.12 -19.10
CA ARG A 314 -6.25 -20.94 -19.93
C ARG A 314 -7.21 -19.87 -19.46
N ILE A 315 -6.73 -18.62 -19.34
CA ILE A 315 -7.59 -17.47 -19.18
C ILE A 315 -7.56 -16.66 -20.48
N VAL A 316 -8.73 -16.30 -20.99
CA VAL A 316 -8.91 -15.52 -22.22
C VAL A 316 -9.44 -14.15 -21.84
N THR A 317 -8.75 -13.11 -22.29
CA THR A 317 -9.25 -11.73 -22.19
C THR A 317 -9.61 -11.20 -23.57
N THR A 318 -10.62 -10.32 -23.63
CA THR A 318 -11.11 -9.72 -24.89
C THR A 318 -10.16 -8.68 -25.47
N LYS A 319 -9.22 -8.20 -24.66
CA LYS A 319 -8.16 -7.27 -25.04
C LYS A 319 -6.99 -7.43 -24.09
N PHE A 320 -5.82 -6.92 -24.47
CA PHE A 320 -4.67 -6.83 -23.55
C PHE A 320 -4.94 -5.81 -22.46
N ASP A 321 -4.62 -6.18 -21.23
CA ASP A 321 -4.56 -5.32 -20.06
C ASP A 321 -3.26 -5.61 -19.29
N ALA A 322 -2.43 -4.59 -19.08
CA ALA A 322 -1.12 -4.74 -18.46
C ALA A 322 -1.21 -5.17 -16.98
N THR A 323 -2.32 -4.88 -16.33
CA THR A 323 -2.53 -5.24 -14.90
C THR A 323 -2.91 -6.69 -14.73
N MET A 324 -3.44 -7.33 -15.78
CA MET A 324 -3.91 -8.72 -15.75
C MET A 324 -2.86 -9.68 -15.20
N ILE A 325 -1.60 -9.55 -15.64
CA ILE A 325 -0.55 -10.49 -15.26
C ILE A 325 -0.25 -10.46 -13.76
N TYR A 326 -0.35 -9.30 -13.11
CA TYR A 326 -0.16 -9.16 -11.67
C TYR A 326 -1.31 -9.78 -10.87
N GLN A 327 -2.54 -9.67 -11.39
CA GLN A 327 -3.73 -10.29 -10.79
C GLN A 327 -3.73 -11.82 -10.88
N LEU A 328 -2.86 -12.42 -11.72
CA LEU A 328 -2.70 -13.87 -11.82
C LEU A 328 -1.75 -14.47 -10.77
N SER A 329 -1.17 -13.66 -9.88
CA SER A 329 -0.55 -14.17 -8.64
C SER A 329 -1.64 -14.60 -7.65
N LEU A 330 -2.26 -15.73 -7.93
CA LEU A 330 -3.44 -16.25 -7.23
C LEU A 330 -3.05 -17.11 -6.02
N PRO A 331 -3.80 -17.07 -4.92
CA PRO A 331 -3.62 -18.04 -3.84
C PRO A 331 -4.00 -19.44 -4.32
N ILE A 332 -3.14 -20.41 -4.06
CA ILE A 332 -3.46 -21.83 -4.21
C ILE A 332 -4.11 -22.25 -2.89
N ALA A 333 -5.44 -22.22 -2.85
CA ALA A 333 -6.25 -22.42 -1.65
C ALA A 333 -7.14 -23.66 -1.79
N PRO A 334 -7.09 -24.62 -0.85
CA PRO A 334 -7.78 -25.90 -1.01
C PRO A 334 -9.29 -25.70 -1.07
N MET A 335 -9.87 -25.97 -2.24
CA MET A 335 -11.32 -25.87 -2.49
C MET A 335 -12.12 -26.75 -1.53
N ALA A 336 -11.63 -27.95 -1.20
CA ALA A 336 -12.30 -28.83 -0.25
C ALA A 336 -12.37 -28.29 1.20
N TYR A 337 -11.52 -27.29 1.55
CA TYR A 337 -11.53 -26.65 2.86
C TYR A 337 -12.33 -25.34 2.87
N TYR A 338 -12.07 -24.46 1.89
CA TYR A 338 -12.71 -23.15 1.81
C TYR A 338 -14.10 -23.19 1.18
N GLY A 339 -14.38 -24.19 0.33
CA GLY A 339 -15.67 -24.44 -0.30
C GLY A 339 -16.29 -25.76 0.12
N ASP A 340 -17.13 -26.31 -0.75
CA ASP A 340 -17.74 -27.63 -0.60
C ASP A 340 -17.41 -28.50 -1.82
N ALA A 341 -16.65 -29.56 -1.60
CA ALA A 341 -16.24 -30.48 -2.66
C ALA A 341 -17.44 -31.16 -3.36
N SER A 342 -18.59 -31.29 -2.69
CA SER A 342 -19.81 -31.85 -3.29
C SER A 342 -20.47 -30.86 -4.28
N LEU A 343 -20.13 -29.58 -4.20
CA LEU A 343 -20.58 -28.52 -5.11
C LEU A 343 -19.53 -28.20 -6.18
N TYR A 344 -18.51 -29.05 -6.34
CA TYR A 344 -17.52 -28.84 -7.38
C TYR A 344 -17.70 -29.86 -8.52
N ASN A 345 -17.98 -29.36 -9.71
CA ASN A 345 -17.99 -30.12 -10.96
C ASN A 345 -17.82 -29.13 -12.12
N TYR A 346 -16.59 -29.01 -12.62
CA TYR A 346 -16.25 -28.06 -13.68
C TYR A 346 -17.13 -28.20 -14.93
N GLU A 347 -17.37 -29.44 -15.38
CA GLU A 347 -18.16 -29.73 -16.58
C GLU A 347 -19.65 -29.33 -16.43
N ASN A 348 -20.14 -29.26 -15.20
CA ASN A 348 -21.49 -28.85 -14.88
C ASN A 348 -21.60 -27.39 -14.39
N ASN A 349 -20.52 -26.59 -14.55
CA ASN A 349 -20.43 -25.20 -14.10
C ASN A 349 -20.69 -25.03 -12.59
N GLN A 350 -20.10 -25.93 -11.81
CA GLN A 350 -20.14 -25.90 -10.35
C GLN A 350 -18.71 -25.70 -9.82
N PHE A 351 -18.47 -24.70 -8.98
CA PHE A 351 -17.13 -24.23 -8.63
C PHE A 351 -16.84 -24.28 -7.12
N GLY A 352 -17.51 -25.17 -6.34
CA GLY A 352 -17.25 -25.40 -4.93
C GLY A 352 -18.08 -24.55 -3.97
N PHE A 353 -18.99 -23.73 -4.48
CA PHE A 353 -19.97 -22.95 -3.72
C PHE A 353 -21.17 -22.62 -4.61
N THR A 354 -22.24 -22.13 -4.00
CA THR A 354 -23.42 -21.64 -4.75
C THR A 354 -23.11 -20.24 -5.26
N LYS A 355 -23.19 -19.99 -6.56
CA LYS A 355 -23.02 -18.67 -7.14
C LYS A 355 -23.88 -17.62 -6.43
N GLY A 356 -23.26 -16.52 -6.02
CA GLY A 356 -23.91 -15.48 -5.23
C GLY A 356 -23.99 -15.77 -3.72
N ASP A 357 -23.35 -16.83 -3.24
CA ASP A 357 -23.28 -17.13 -1.80
C ASP A 357 -21.86 -17.57 -1.41
N LEU A 358 -21.08 -16.64 -0.91
CA LEU A 358 -19.71 -16.86 -0.42
C LEU A 358 -19.63 -17.12 1.09
N SER A 359 -20.77 -17.38 1.77
CA SER A 359 -20.81 -17.59 3.21
C SER A 359 -19.94 -18.76 3.69
N ILE A 360 -19.86 -19.84 2.89
CA ILE A 360 -19.00 -20.98 3.21
C ILE A 360 -17.51 -20.56 3.21
N VAL A 361 -17.08 -19.76 2.25
CA VAL A 361 -15.69 -19.26 2.16
C VAL A 361 -15.39 -18.29 3.31
N LYS A 362 -16.30 -17.36 3.58
CA LYS A 362 -16.20 -16.41 4.70
C LYS A 362 -16.17 -17.08 6.05
N SER A 363 -16.80 -18.26 6.21
CA SER A 363 -16.76 -19.03 7.46
C SER A 363 -15.37 -19.55 7.85
N LYS A 364 -14.37 -19.48 6.93
CA LYS A 364 -13.00 -19.96 7.11
C LYS A 364 -11.97 -18.83 7.29
N THR A 365 -12.41 -17.61 7.53
CA THR A 365 -11.51 -16.45 7.61
C THR A 365 -10.58 -16.47 8.81
N THR A 366 -10.94 -17.11 9.93
CA THR A 366 -10.16 -17.10 11.16
C THR A 366 -9.14 -18.24 11.31
N THR A 367 -9.20 -19.24 10.44
CA THR A 367 -8.37 -20.45 10.54
C THR A 367 -7.81 -20.82 9.16
N PRO A 368 -6.82 -20.09 8.65
CA PRO A 368 -6.31 -20.31 7.30
C PRO A 368 -5.62 -21.67 7.16
N LEU A 369 -5.82 -22.32 6.01
CA LEU A 369 -5.14 -23.54 5.60
C LEU A 369 -4.55 -23.36 4.20
N GLY A 370 -3.28 -23.69 4.02
CA GLY A 370 -2.60 -23.50 2.76
C GLY A 370 -1.36 -24.38 2.60
N ALA A 371 -0.58 -24.08 1.57
CA ALA A 371 0.68 -24.74 1.24
C ALA A 371 1.90 -23.82 1.43
N GLY A 372 1.75 -22.72 2.19
CA GLY A 372 2.82 -21.78 2.50
C GLY A 372 3.89 -22.34 3.45
N PRO A 373 4.90 -21.52 3.80
CA PRO A 373 6.02 -21.97 4.64
C PRO A 373 5.61 -22.31 6.09
N PHE A 374 4.48 -21.82 6.57
CA PHE A 374 4.00 -22.07 7.92
C PHE A 374 2.57 -22.58 7.95
N VAL A 375 2.22 -23.23 9.07
CA VAL A 375 0.88 -23.72 9.42
C VAL A 375 0.33 -22.86 10.54
N PHE A 376 -0.84 -22.28 10.38
CA PHE A 376 -1.53 -21.52 11.42
C PHE A 376 -1.90 -22.44 12.60
N LYS A 377 -1.68 -21.97 13.82
CA LYS A 377 -2.02 -22.70 15.06
C LYS A 377 -3.06 -21.97 15.89
N SER A 378 -2.81 -20.72 16.26
CA SER A 378 -3.73 -19.91 17.04
C SER A 378 -3.42 -18.42 16.92
N TYR A 379 -4.40 -17.59 17.25
CA TYR A 379 -4.27 -16.16 17.51
C TYR A 379 -4.76 -15.88 18.93
N GLU A 380 -3.86 -15.43 19.78
CA GLU A 380 -4.15 -15.22 21.20
C GLU A 380 -3.36 -14.04 21.77
N ASN A 381 -4.05 -13.14 22.46
CA ASN A 381 -3.42 -12.01 23.15
C ASN A 381 -2.49 -11.16 22.26
N GLY A 382 -2.96 -10.81 21.02
CA GLY A 382 -2.19 -10.02 20.08
C GLY A 382 -0.97 -10.75 19.48
N THR A 383 -0.95 -12.08 19.54
CA THR A 383 0.11 -12.90 18.94
C THR A 383 -0.47 -14.01 18.08
N VAL A 384 -0.03 -14.09 16.84
CA VAL A 384 -0.32 -15.19 15.94
C VAL A 384 0.79 -16.22 16.03
N HIS A 385 0.43 -17.46 16.33
CA HIS A 385 1.36 -18.59 16.44
C HIS A 385 1.32 -19.44 15.18
N LEU A 386 2.48 -19.58 14.53
CA LEU A 386 2.68 -20.34 13.32
C LEU A 386 3.75 -21.43 13.55
N GLU A 387 3.57 -22.61 12.95
CA GLU A 387 4.53 -23.73 13.00
C GLU A 387 5.06 -24.03 11.58
N ALA A 388 6.34 -24.37 11.48
CA ALA A 388 6.97 -24.72 10.21
C ALA A 388 6.19 -25.79 9.46
N ASN A 389 5.95 -25.56 8.16
CA ASN A 389 5.29 -26.54 7.28
C ASN A 389 6.33 -27.50 6.68
N PRO A 390 6.37 -28.78 7.09
CA PRO A 390 7.34 -29.74 6.56
C PRO A 390 7.07 -30.12 5.09
N LYS A 391 5.93 -29.69 4.55
CA LYS A 391 5.52 -29.96 3.16
C LYS A 391 5.68 -28.75 2.24
N TYR A 392 6.29 -27.68 2.75
CA TYR A 392 6.49 -26.46 1.95
C TYR A 392 7.32 -26.75 0.70
N LEU A 393 6.90 -26.19 -0.42
CA LEU A 393 7.47 -26.42 -1.75
C LEU A 393 9.00 -26.24 -1.83
N LEU A 394 9.55 -25.25 -1.11
CA LEU A 394 10.98 -24.93 -1.10
C LEU A 394 11.73 -25.61 0.06
N GLY A 395 11.10 -26.53 0.74
CA GLY A 395 11.63 -27.25 1.89
C GLY A 395 11.14 -26.70 3.23
N GLU A 396 11.18 -27.55 4.25
CA GLU A 396 10.76 -27.21 5.61
C GLU A 396 11.55 -26.00 6.15
N PRO A 397 10.90 -24.95 6.67
CA PRO A 397 11.59 -23.83 7.31
C PRO A 397 12.56 -24.28 8.41
N LYS A 398 13.70 -23.62 8.50
CA LYS A 398 14.73 -23.94 9.51
C LYS A 398 14.34 -23.46 10.92
N ILE A 399 13.50 -22.44 11.05
CA ILE A 399 12.86 -22.05 12.31
C ILE A 399 11.63 -22.94 12.55
N ALA A 400 11.42 -23.40 13.81
CA ALA A 400 10.31 -24.28 14.13
C ALA A 400 8.99 -23.55 14.22
N ASN A 401 9.01 -22.36 14.84
CA ASN A 401 7.82 -21.55 15.06
C ASN A 401 8.10 -20.10 14.67
N LEU A 402 7.09 -19.45 14.15
CA LEU A 402 7.06 -18.02 13.91
C LEU A 402 5.91 -17.42 14.72
N ASP A 403 6.22 -16.54 15.64
CA ASP A 403 5.26 -15.76 16.39
C ASP A 403 5.22 -14.34 15.79
N LEU A 404 4.06 -13.92 15.28
CA LEU A 404 3.82 -12.55 14.84
C LEU A 404 3.12 -11.81 15.98
N ARG A 405 3.81 -10.84 16.58
CA ARG A 405 3.35 -10.16 17.79
C ARG A 405 2.99 -8.73 17.52
N GLU A 406 1.76 -8.35 17.82
CA GLU A 406 1.36 -6.94 17.80
C GLU A 406 2.26 -6.11 18.70
N THR A 407 2.85 -5.06 18.14
CA THR A 407 3.84 -4.25 18.84
C THR A 407 3.64 -2.79 18.45
N SER A 408 3.45 -1.94 19.48
CA SER A 408 3.38 -0.49 19.25
C SER A 408 4.71 0.06 18.75
N GLU A 409 4.67 1.12 17.96
CA GLU A 409 5.85 1.77 17.37
C GLU A 409 6.93 2.09 18.43
N ALA A 410 6.53 2.62 19.58
CA ALA A 410 7.42 2.95 20.69
C ALA A 410 8.16 1.73 21.29
N ASN A 411 7.63 0.52 21.13
CA ASN A 411 8.15 -0.70 21.70
C ASN A 411 8.95 -1.57 20.70
N LYS A 412 8.98 -1.23 19.41
CA LYS A 412 9.64 -2.04 18.39
C LYS A 412 11.14 -2.20 18.66
N VAL A 413 11.90 -1.11 18.76
CA VAL A 413 13.37 -1.18 19.00
C VAL A 413 13.69 -1.72 20.39
N SER A 414 13.02 -1.21 21.44
CA SER A 414 13.23 -1.66 22.81
C SER A 414 12.90 -3.14 23.01
N GLY A 415 11.88 -3.65 22.32
CA GLY A 415 11.50 -5.06 22.32
C GLY A 415 12.58 -5.97 21.72
N VAL A 416 13.23 -5.55 20.63
CA VAL A 416 14.35 -6.29 20.03
C VAL A 416 15.54 -6.33 20.99
N VAL A 417 15.87 -5.21 21.64
CA VAL A 417 16.94 -5.13 22.66
C VAL A 417 16.65 -6.02 23.86
N ALA A 418 15.40 -6.00 24.34
CA ALA A 418 14.98 -6.80 25.50
C ALA A 418 14.83 -8.31 25.18
N GLY A 419 14.81 -8.69 23.91
CA GLY A 419 14.63 -10.09 23.47
C GLY A 419 13.20 -10.59 23.51
N THR A 420 12.22 -9.69 23.56
CA THR A 420 10.79 -10.03 23.42
C THR A 420 10.37 -10.11 21.97
N ILE A 421 11.15 -9.53 21.07
CA ILE A 421 11.01 -9.55 19.63
C ILE A 421 12.40 -9.82 19.04
N ASP A 422 12.47 -10.46 17.87
CA ASP A 422 13.72 -10.74 17.16
C ASP A 422 13.87 -9.86 15.92
N ILE A 423 12.75 -9.52 15.26
CA ILE A 423 12.67 -8.68 14.06
C ILE A 423 11.55 -7.67 14.24
N ALA A 424 11.81 -6.40 13.89
CA ALA A 424 10.82 -5.35 13.90
C ALA A 424 11.07 -4.35 12.76
N ASP A 425 9.99 -3.71 12.28
CA ASP A 425 10.02 -2.69 11.24
C ASP A 425 9.53 -1.34 11.82
N PRO A 426 10.38 -0.60 12.59
CA PRO A 426 10.03 0.70 13.13
C PRO A 426 10.10 1.78 12.06
N SER A 427 9.34 2.87 12.25
CA SER A 427 9.53 4.10 11.48
C SER A 427 10.96 4.61 11.61
N TYR A 428 11.55 5.11 10.51
CA TYR A 428 12.98 5.41 10.46
C TYR A 428 13.25 6.85 10.03
N ASP A 429 13.97 7.54 10.90
CA ASP A 429 14.54 8.87 10.73
C ASP A 429 15.90 8.98 11.45
N THR A 430 16.52 10.17 11.46
CA THR A 430 17.82 10.36 12.13
C THR A 430 17.77 10.13 13.64
N ASP A 431 16.64 10.39 14.30
CA ASP A 431 16.53 10.20 15.75
C ASP A 431 16.37 8.73 16.10
N ARG A 432 15.59 7.98 15.32
CA ARG A 432 15.52 6.52 15.39
C ARG A 432 16.88 5.88 15.10
N ALA A 433 17.61 6.37 14.11
CA ALA A 433 18.97 5.91 13.80
C ALA A 433 19.94 6.12 14.97
N LYS A 434 19.90 7.29 15.62
CA LYS A 434 20.70 7.58 16.83
C LYS A 434 20.30 6.70 18.02
N GLU A 435 19.00 6.43 18.20
CA GLU A 435 18.51 5.49 19.22
C GLU A 435 19.12 4.10 19.02
N ILE A 436 19.04 3.56 17.79
CA ILE A 436 19.60 2.24 17.45
C ILE A 436 21.12 2.22 17.65
N ALA A 437 21.83 3.27 17.23
CA ALA A 437 23.26 3.43 17.44
C ALA A 437 23.63 3.40 18.92
N ALA A 438 22.89 4.12 19.76
CA ALA A 438 23.10 4.14 21.20
C ALA A 438 22.86 2.75 21.85
N GLN A 439 21.87 1.98 21.39
CA GLN A 439 21.65 0.61 21.84
C GLN A 439 22.82 -0.32 21.49
N ASN A 440 23.47 -0.08 20.35
CA ASN A 440 24.69 -0.78 19.94
C ASN A 440 25.94 -0.32 20.67
N GLY A 441 25.87 0.73 21.49
CA GLY A 441 27.00 1.35 22.19
C GLY A 441 27.85 2.25 21.30
N PHE A 442 27.33 2.71 20.18
CA PHE A 442 27.97 3.68 19.29
C PHE A 442 27.73 5.12 19.79
N SER A 443 28.62 6.05 19.40
CA SER A 443 28.42 7.48 19.64
C SER A 443 27.36 8.06 18.71
N ALA A 444 26.79 9.22 19.05
CA ALA A 444 25.77 9.88 18.22
C ALA A 444 26.27 10.22 16.80
N ASP A 445 27.58 10.41 16.61
CA ASP A 445 28.20 10.67 15.31
C ASP A 445 28.37 9.39 14.46
N GLU A 446 28.09 8.22 15.03
CA GLU A 446 28.21 6.91 14.38
C GLU A 446 26.83 6.29 14.04
N TRP A 447 25.79 7.10 14.00
CA TRP A 447 24.42 6.66 13.77
C TRP A 447 24.21 5.97 12.40
N GLU A 448 25.09 6.22 11.43
CA GLU A 448 25.09 5.55 10.12
C GLU A 448 25.64 4.12 10.14
N LYS A 449 26.06 3.61 11.31
CA LYS A 449 26.50 2.22 11.46
C LYS A 449 25.30 1.31 11.66
N PHE A 450 24.91 0.62 10.62
CA PHE A 450 23.71 -0.24 10.61
C PHE A 450 23.94 -1.61 11.25
N ASP A 451 25.17 -2.12 11.27
CA ASP A 451 25.51 -3.42 11.83
C ASP A 451 26.21 -3.22 13.17
N GLY A 452 25.60 -3.66 14.26
CA GLY A 452 26.13 -3.56 15.61
C GLY A 452 26.06 -4.87 16.39
N PRO A 453 26.63 -4.88 17.62
CA PRO A 453 26.70 -6.10 18.42
C PRO A 453 25.33 -6.60 18.89
N LYS A 454 24.35 -5.72 19.09
CA LYS A 454 22.99 -6.07 19.55
C LYS A 454 21.96 -6.03 18.42
N LEU A 455 22.03 -5.01 17.59
CA LEU A 455 21.07 -4.72 16.54
C LEU A 455 21.77 -4.60 15.20
N THR A 456 21.19 -5.21 14.18
CA THR A 456 21.48 -4.97 12.77
C THR A 456 20.29 -4.28 12.14
N THR A 457 20.53 -3.21 11.37
CA THR A 457 19.49 -2.47 10.63
C THR A 457 19.68 -2.70 9.15
N LYS A 458 18.62 -3.08 8.46
CA LYS A 458 18.57 -3.14 7.00
C LYS A 458 17.65 -2.04 6.51
N LEU A 459 18.14 -1.16 5.64
CA LEU A 459 17.35 -0.13 4.98
C LEU A 459 16.81 -0.64 3.66
N ILE A 460 15.55 -0.33 3.40
CA ILE A 460 14.83 -0.68 2.19
C ILE A 460 14.11 0.58 1.71
N ASP A 461 14.20 0.89 0.43
CA ASP A 461 13.46 2.03 -0.12
C ASP A 461 11.96 1.81 0.05
N TYR A 462 11.26 2.84 0.53
CA TYR A 462 9.81 2.82 0.67
C TYR A 462 9.12 2.67 -0.70
N LEU A 463 8.07 1.87 -0.77
CA LEU A 463 7.28 1.71 -1.99
C LEU A 463 6.33 2.90 -2.14
N GLY A 464 6.86 4.01 -2.57
CA GLY A 464 6.14 5.26 -2.73
C GLY A 464 7.09 6.46 -2.81
N TYR A 465 6.56 7.67 -2.86
CA TYR A 465 7.38 8.88 -2.90
C TYR A 465 6.60 10.12 -2.45
N GLY A 466 7.30 11.08 -1.86
CA GLY A 466 6.79 12.40 -1.53
C GLY A 466 6.86 13.36 -2.72
N TYR A 467 5.87 14.21 -2.88
CA TYR A 467 5.78 15.18 -3.98
C TYR A 467 5.13 16.50 -3.55
N MET A 468 5.31 17.53 -4.38
CA MET A 468 4.51 18.75 -4.36
C MET A 468 3.67 18.81 -5.62
N GLY A 469 2.34 18.84 -5.47
CA GLY A 469 1.39 19.02 -6.56
C GLY A 469 1.02 20.49 -6.76
N ILE A 470 0.64 20.86 -7.97
CA ILE A 470 0.19 22.21 -8.34
C ILE A 470 -1.08 22.11 -9.17
N ASN A 471 -2.12 22.84 -8.80
CA ASN A 471 -3.34 22.95 -9.59
C ASN A 471 -3.14 23.97 -10.73
N PRO A 472 -3.00 23.51 -11.99
CA PRO A 472 -2.75 24.39 -13.13
C PRO A 472 -3.93 25.33 -13.42
N ASN A 473 -5.13 25.01 -12.95
CA ASN A 473 -6.30 25.86 -13.11
C ASN A 473 -6.27 27.09 -12.19
N LEU A 474 -5.51 27.02 -11.08
CA LEU A 474 -5.33 28.10 -10.10
C LEU A 474 -4.01 28.83 -10.30
N VAL A 475 -2.96 28.17 -10.81
CA VAL A 475 -1.59 28.73 -11.01
C VAL A 475 -1.30 28.83 -12.50
N LYS A 476 -1.84 29.88 -13.13
CA LYS A 476 -1.77 30.11 -14.58
C LYS A 476 -1.71 31.57 -14.97
N VAL A 477 -1.39 31.81 -16.24
CA VAL A 477 -1.46 33.11 -16.90
C VAL A 477 -2.57 33.07 -17.95
N GLY A 478 -3.53 33.99 -17.86
CA GLY A 478 -4.68 34.02 -18.75
C GLY A 478 -5.64 32.84 -18.51
N ASN A 479 -6.25 32.33 -19.57
CA ASN A 479 -7.29 31.28 -19.48
C ASN A 479 -6.78 29.86 -19.77
N ASP A 480 -5.60 29.74 -20.40
CA ASP A 480 -5.03 28.44 -20.77
C ASP A 480 -3.98 28.00 -19.74
N PRO A 481 -4.28 26.94 -18.95
CA PRO A 481 -3.36 26.42 -17.95
C PRO A 481 -2.10 25.76 -18.56
N TYR A 482 -2.11 25.42 -19.84
CA TYR A 482 -0.99 24.75 -20.54
C TYR A 482 -0.25 25.65 -21.52
N SER A 483 -0.61 26.93 -21.58
CA SER A 483 0.18 27.92 -22.34
C SER A 483 1.61 28.02 -21.83
N ASP A 484 2.56 28.38 -22.71
CA ASP A 484 3.96 28.57 -22.33
C ASP A 484 4.12 29.54 -21.17
N ALA A 485 3.30 30.61 -21.13
CA ALA A 485 3.30 31.56 -20.04
C ALA A 485 2.89 30.91 -18.70
N SER A 486 1.84 30.08 -18.69
CA SER A 486 1.39 29.37 -17.51
C SER A 486 2.40 28.33 -17.03
N LYS A 487 2.98 27.55 -17.94
CA LYS A 487 4.06 26.59 -17.66
C LYS A 487 5.28 27.29 -17.05
N ASN A 488 5.71 28.40 -17.66
CA ASN A 488 6.88 29.15 -17.18
C ASN A 488 6.64 29.74 -15.80
N LEU A 489 5.44 30.20 -15.47
CA LEU A 489 5.10 30.67 -14.13
C LEU A 489 5.33 29.58 -13.08
N ARG A 490 4.82 28.36 -13.30
CA ARG A 490 5.00 27.23 -12.39
C ARG A 490 6.45 26.74 -12.35
N LYS A 491 7.13 26.64 -13.51
CA LYS A 491 8.54 26.24 -13.58
C LYS A 491 9.46 27.22 -12.82
N GLY A 492 9.17 28.52 -12.86
CA GLY A 492 9.92 29.49 -12.08
C GLY A 492 9.85 29.25 -10.58
N ILE A 493 8.65 28.92 -10.06
CA ILE A 493 8.45 28.57 -8.64
C ILE A 493 9.16 27.25 -8.33
N ASN A 494 8.93 26.21 -9.15
CA ASN A 494 9.53 24.89 -8.97
C ASN A 494 11.08 24.94 -8.98
N THR A 495 11.68 25.80 -9.81
CA THR A 495 13.14 25.99 -9.87
C THR A 495 13.71 26.51 -8.54
N ILE A 496 13.00 27.43 -7.88
CA ILE A 496 13.39 27.92 -6.54
C ILE A 496 13.28 26.80 -5.50
N ILE A 497 12.17 26.06 -5.48
CA ILE A 497 11.96 25.02 -4.48
C ILE A 497 12.95 23.87 -4.68
N SER A 498 13.16 23.46 -5.94
CA SER A 498 13.96 22.28 -6.27
C SER A 498 15.42 22.36 -5.83
N VAL A 499 16.02 23.55 -5.82
CA VAL A 499 17.45 23.72 -5.46
C VAL A 499 17.73 23.49 -3.97
N TYR A 500 16.71 23.63 -3.12
CA TYR A 500 16.82 23.43 -1.67
C TYR A 500 16.43 22.02 -1.20
N ARG A 501 15.92 21.14 -2.08
CA ARG A 501 15.42 19.82 -1.68
C ARG A 501 16.43 18.99 -0.93
N ASP A 502 17.64 18.83 -1.49
CA ASP A 502 18.71 18.02 -0.88
C ASP A 502 19.05 18.53 0.54
N GLU A 503 19.17 19.85 0.72
CA GLU A 503 19.55 20.46 2.00
C GLU A 503 18.54 20.12 3.11
N TYR A 504 17.23 20.26 2.85
CA TYR A 504 16.20 20.06 3.85
C TYR A 504 15.85 18.59 4.06
N ILE A 505 15.88 17.79 3.00
CA ILE A 505 15.65 16.34 3.11
C ILE A 505 16.81 15.68 3.85
N ASP A 506 18.07 16.00 3.48
CA ASP A 506 19.25 15.44 4.15
C ASP A 506 19.37 15.89 5.60
N SER A 507 18.94 17.13 5.94
CA SER A 507 19.00 17.61 7.33
C SER A 507 18.09 16.83 8.28
N TYR A 508 16.97 16.29 7.78
CA TYR A 508 15.98 15.55 8.55
C TYR A 508 16.20 14.03 8.48
N TYR A 509 16.35 13.50 7.27
CA TYR A 509 16.44 12.05 7.04
C TYR A 509 17.89 11.56 6.95
N GLY A 510 18.88 12.44 6.77
CA GLY A 510 20.25 12.03 6.45
C GLY A 510 20.30 11.19 5.18
N ASN A 511 20.98 10.05 5.26
CA ASN A 511 21.06 9.09 4.15
C ASN A 511 19.88 8.11 4.08
N THR A 512 18.81 8.33 4.87
CA THR A 512 17.61 7.47 4.89
C THR A 512 16.49 7.94 3.96
N ALA A 513 16.75 9.01 3.22
CA ALA A 513 15.93 9.44 2.09
C ALA A 513 16.80 9.96 0.96
N SER A 514 16.26 9.98 -0.24
CA SER A 514 16.92 10.53 -1.42
C SER A 514 15.96 11.40 -2.22
N VAL A 515 16.46 12.50 -2.78
CA VAL A 515 15.68 13.33 -3.71
C VAL A 515 15.44 12.57 -5.01
N ILE A 516 14.21 12.57 -5.48
CA ILE A 516 13.82 11.98 -6.76
C ILE A 516 13.53 13.03 -7.81
N ASN A 517 13.62 12.67 -9.09
CA ASN A 517 13.55 13.63 -10.20
C ASN A 517 12.47 13.34 -11.22
N TYR A 518 11.74 12.24 -11.05
CA TYR A 518 10.59 11.88 -11.86
C TYR A 518 9.40 11.54 -10.96
N PRO A 519 8.17 11.77 -11.40
CA PRO A 519 6.96 11.48 -10.62
C PRO A 519 6.65 9.97 -10.60
N ILE A 520 7.53 9.21 -10.01
CA ILE A 520 7.46 7.75 -9.84
C ILE A 520 8.42 7.31 -8.74
N SER A 521 8.05 6.28 -7.98
CA SER A 521 8.97 5.65 -7.02
C SER A 521 10.19 5.06 -7.73
N ASN A 522 11.40 5.31 -7.20
CA ASN A 522 12.64 4.73 -7.73
C ASN A 522 12.69 3.20 -7.63
N THR A 523 11.81 2.59 -6.82
CA THR A 523 11.68 1.13 -6.73
C THR A 523 11.01 0.51 -7.95
N SER A 524 10.29 1.32 -8.74
CA SER A 524 9.62 0.84 -9.95
C SER A 524 10.61 0.49 -11.05
N TRP A 525 10.37 -0.60 -11.75
CA TRP A 525 11.15 -0.97 -12.94
C TRP A 525 11.08 0.06 -14.08
N ALA A 526 10.02 0.88 -14.11
CA ALA A 526 9.85 1.95 -15.09
C ALA A 526 10.53 3.27 -14.70
N ALA A 527 11.03 3.40 -13.46
CA ALA A 527 11.69 4.61 -13.01
C ALA A 527 12.96 4.88 -13.83
N PRO A 528 13.11 6.08 -14.42
CA PRO A 528 14.37 6.48 -15.05
C PRO A 528 15.50 6.49 -14.02
N GLN A 529 16.62 5.88 -14.39
CA GLN A 529 17.83 5.80 -13.56
C GLN A 529 18.86 6.85 -14.00
N THR A 530 19.71 7.26 -13.09
CA THR A 530 20.80 8.25 -13.37
C THR A 530 21.72 7.80 -14.49
N THR A 531 21.79 6.51 -14.78
CA THR A 531 22.58 5.90 -15.85
C THR A 531 21.83 5.79 -17.18
N ASP A 532 20.51 6.07 -17.20
CA ASP A 532 19.71 5.96 -18.43
C ASP A 532 19.97 7.17 -19.35
N ASP A 533 20.01 6.91 -20.65
CA ASP A 533 20.17 7.97 -21.66
C ASP A 533 19.05 9.01 -21.52
N GLY A 534 19.44 10.28 -21.48
CA GLY A 534 18.51 11.39 -21.36
C GLY A 534 17.87 11.53 -19.97
N TYR A 535 18.47 10.97 -18.92
CA TYR A 535 18.09 11.27 -17.54
C TYR A 535 18.22 12.76 -17.25
N GLN A 536 17.26 13.35 -16.55
CA GLN A 536 17.25 14.77 -16.21
C GLN A 536 16.95 14.95 -14.72
N ILE A 537 17.65 15.89 -14.10
CA ILE A 537 17.29 16.41 -12.78
C ILE A 537 16.11 17.36 -12.97
N ALA A 538 15.06 17.18 -12.19
CA ALA A 538 13.85 17.99 -12.27
C ALA A 538 14.18 19.50 -12.05
N TYR A 539 13.68 20.35 -12.94
CA TYR A 539 13.81 21.81 -12.91
C TYR A 539 15.27 22.33 -12.83
N SER A 540 16.21 21.61 -13.44
CA SER A 540 17.62 21.96 -13.50
C SER A 540 18.04 22.69 -14.79
N LYS A 541 17.09 23.04 -15.66
CA LYS A 541 17.33 23.79 -16.91
C LYS A 541 16.66 25.15 -16.85
N ASP A 542 17.30 26.16 -17.47
CA ASP A 542 16.74 27.49 -17.63
C ASP A 542 15.63 27.51 -18.71
N VAL A 543 15.00 28.66 -18.92
CA VAL A 543 13.93 28.86 -19.91
C VAL A 543 14.35 28.58 -21.34
N ASN A 544 15.68 28.59 -21.65
CA ASN A 544 16.24 28.28 -22.96
C ASN A 544 16.69 26.82 -23.06
N GLY A 545 16.50 26.00 -22.03
CA GLY A 545 16.88 24.58 -21.96
C GLY A 545 18.37 24.35 -21.58
N ASN A 546 19.12 25.38 -21.18
CA ASN A 546 20.50 25.23 -20.75
C ASN A 546 20.55 24.74 -19.28
N PRO A 547 21.55 23.92 -18.91
CA PRO A 547 21.77 23.56 -17.51
C PRO A 547 21.98 24.81 -16.62
N ILE A 548 21.28 24.85 -15.49
CA ILE A 548 21.42 25.91 -14.48
C ILE A 548 22.67 25.68 -13.63
N TYR A 549 22.99 24.43 -13.36
CA TYR A 549 24.04 24.04 -12.40
C TYR A 549 25.20 23.35 -13.11
N THR A 550 26.42 23.57 -12.57
CA THR A 550 27.63 22.81 -12.93
C THR A 550 28.19 22.11 -11.68
N ALA A 551 29.06 21.12 -11.89
CA ALA A 551 29.64 20.32 -10.79
C ALA A 551 30.56 21.17 -9.89
N GLU A 552 31.10 22.28 -10.40
CA GLU A 552 32.04 23.14 -9.69
C GLU A 552 31.36 24.20 -8.82
N MET A 553 30.04 24.40 -8.95
CA MET A 553 29.30 25.40 -8.17
C MET A 553 29.21 24.99 -6.71
N THR A 554 29.46 25.97 -5.83
CA THR A 554 29.12 25.83 -4.39
C THR A 554 27.59 25.82 -4.21
N VAL A 555 27.11 25.45 -3.03
CA VAL A 555 25.68 25.48 -2.69
C VAL A 555 25.12 26.88 -2.88
N GLU A 556 25.78 27.90 -2.38
CA GLU A 556 25.38 29.31 -2.52
C GLU A 556 25.29 29.73 -3.98
N GLN A 557 26.28 29.33 -4.81
CA GLN A 557 26.27 29.62 -6.24
C GLN A 557 25.11 28.93 -6.96
N LYS A 558 24.72 27.71 -6.55
CA LYS A 558 23.53 27.03 -7.07
C LYS A 558 22.26 27.79 -6.69
N HIS A 559 22.15 28.26 -5.44
CA HIS A 559 21.00 29.08 -5.00
C HIS A 559 20.86 30.37 -5.82
N GLU A 560 21.97 31.10 -6.05
CA GLU A 560 21.96 32.30 -6.88
C GLU A 560 21.59 31.98 -8.34
N ALA A 561 22.13 30.91 -8.90
CA ALA A 561 21.81 30.46 -10.26
C ALA A 561 20.34 30.09 -10.43
N ALA A 562 19.74 29.42 -9.42
CA ALA A 562 18.33 29.09 -9.41
C ALA A 562 17.45 30.35 -9.41
N VAL A 563 17.78 31.35 -8.59
CA VAL A 563 17.05 32.63 -8.55
C VAL A 563 17.14 33.32 -9.93
N LYS A 564 18.31 33.35 -10.54
CA LYS A 564 18.50 33.95 -11.86
C LYS A 564 17.68 33.21 -12.94
N ALA A 565 17.65 31.88 -12.92
CA ALA A 565 16.88 31.09 -13.87
C ALA A 565 15.37 31.28 -13.66
N ALA A 566 14.91 31.33 -12.40
CA ALA A 566 13.52 31.58 -12.06
C ALA A 566 13.03 32.94 -12.55
N LEU A 567 13.85 34.00 -12.43
CA LEU A 567 13.53 35.31 -12.97
C LEU A 567 13.36 35.29 -14.50
N GLY A 568 14.17 34.48 -15.20
CA GLY A 568 14.01 34.26 -16.66
C GLY A 568 12.68 33.55 -16.99
N PHE A 569 12.27 32.58 -16.18
CA PHE A 569 10.95 31.95 -16.33
C PHE A 569 9.79 32.91 -16.06
N PHE A 570 9.89 33.75 -15.02
CA PHE A 570 8.86 34.76 -14.74
C PHE A 570 8.77 35.82 -15.83
N GLU A 571 9.90 36.23 -16.42
CA GLU A 571 9.91 37.14 -17.58
C GLU A 571 9.22 36.50 -18.80
N ALA A 572 9.50 35.21 -19.08
CA ALA A 572 8.84 34.45 -20.13
C ALA A 572 7.35 34.16 -19.84
N ALA A 573 6.95 34.16 -18.59
CA ALA A 573 5.55 34.12 -18.16
C ALA A 573 4.83 35.45 -18.34
N GLY A 574 5.52 36.51 -18.75
CA GLY A 574 4.98 37.85 -18.97
C GLY A 574 5.05 38.77 -17.76
N CYS A 575 5.79 38.40 -16.72
CA CYS A 575 6.09 39.30 -15.61
C CYS A 575 7.10 40.40 -16.04
N THR A 576 7.04 41.57 -15.42
CA THR A 576 8.09 42.57 -15.56
C THR A 576 9.15 42.30 -14.51
N VAL A 577 10.40 42.09 -14.96
CA VAL A 577 11.57 41.85 -14.11
C VAL A 577 12.52 43.07 -14.19
N ALA A 578 12.86 43.66 -13.05
CA ALA A 578 13.80 44.75 -12.94
C ALA A 578 14.61 44.65 -11.64
N ASP A 579 15.87 44.96 -11.67
CA ASP A 579 16.79 44.95 -10.50
C ASP A 579 16.80 43.62 -9.73
N GLY A 580 16.70 42.51 -10.45
CA GLY A 580 16.67 41.16 -9.86
C GLY A 580 15.35 40.79 -9.16
N LYS A 581 14.26 41.48 -9.47
CA LYS A 581 12.95 41.27 -8.86
C LYS A 581 11.84 41.31 -9.89
N VAL A 582 10.77 40.60 -9.61
CA VAL A 582 9.48 40.71 -10.29
C VAL A 582 8.78 41.96 -9.73
N THR A 583 8.58 42.96 -10.60
CA THR A 583 8.01 44.28 -10.23
C THR A 583 6.55 44.42 -10.67
N ALA A 584 6.10 43.61 -11.63
CA ALA A 584 4.69 43.56 -12.05
C ALA A 584 4.32 42.16 -12.57
N ALA A 585 3.13 41.74 -12.24
CA ALA A 585 2.51 40.51 -12.73
C ALA A 585 1.88 40.72 -14.12
N PRO A 586 1.66 39.66 -14.92
CA PRO A 586 0.79 39.68 -16.08
C PRO A 586 -0.64 40.11 -15.70
N ALA A 587 -1.40 40.69 -16.63
CA ALA A 587 -2.74 41.12 -16.37
C ALA A 587 -3.63 39.95 -15.86
N GLY A 588 -4.30 40.16 -14.73
CA GLY A 588 -5.19 39.17 -14.10
C GLY A 588 -4.48 38.11 -13.29
N VAL A 589 -3.18 38.20 -13.07
CA VAL A 589 -2.40 37.29 -12.22
C VAL A 589 -2.07 37.96 -10.91
N GLU A 590 -2.39 37.31 -9.80
CA GLU A 590 -1.87 37.67 -8.48
C GLU A 590 -0.69 36.77 -8.14
N LEU A 591 0.46 37.38 -7.82
CA LEU A 591 1.67 36.65 -7.43
C LEU A 591 1.62 36.33 -5.91
N LYS A 592 0.53 35.70 -5.49
CA LYS A 592 0.28 35.25 -4.12
C LYS A 592 -0.15 33.81 -4.14
N TYR A 593 0.62 32.96 -3.50
CA TYR A 593 0.40 31.54 -3.50
C TYR A 593 0.48 30.99 -2.08
N GLN A 594 -0.23 29.90 -1.85
CA GLN A 594 -0.18 29.13 -0.63
C GLN A 594 0.04 27.67 -0.97
N VAL A 595 0.93 27.03 -0.20
CA VAL A 595 1.10 25.58 -0.22
C VAL A 595 0.49 24.97 1.04
N GLU A 596 -0.28 23.90 0.83
CA GLU A 596 -0.92 23.13 1.89
C GLU A 596 -0.05 21.92 2.23
N ILE A 597 0.23 21.71 3.50
CA ILE A 597 1.02 20.58 4.02
C ILE A 597 0.25 19.97 5.19
N GLY A 598 0.26 18.63 5.31
CA GLY A 598 -0.36 17.90 6.43
C GLY A 598 0.73 17.26 7.29
N ALA A 599 1.46 18.08 8.04
CA ALA A 599 2.59 17.65 8.88
C ALA A 599 2.32 17.77 10.38
N GLY A 600 1.05 17.69 10.78
CA GLY A 600 0.63 17.72 12.19
C GLY A 600 0.59 19.11 12.81
N GLY A 601 0.80 20.18 12.05
CA GLY A 601 0.81 21.57 12.55
C GLY A 601 1.99 21.91 13.46
N THR A 602 3.03 21.04 13.51
CA THR A 602 4.19 21.19 14.41
C THR A 602 5.27 22.10 13.85
N GLY A 603 5.31 22.27 12.53
CA GLY A 603 6.25 23.15 11.84
C GLY A 603 7.70 22.65 11.79
N ASP A 604 7.97 21.40 12.10
CA ASP A 604 9.30 20.77 12.10
C ASP A 604 9.53 19.78 10.93
N HIS A 605 8.50 19.46 10.18
CA HIS A 605 8.59 18.58 9.03
C HIS A 605 9.50 19.19 7.93
N PRO A 606 10.37 18.38 7.27
CA PRO A 606 11.35 18.90 6.30
C PRO A 606 10.71 19.63 5.13
N LEU A 607 9.53 19.20 4.66
CA LEU A 607 8.80 19.92 3.59
C LEU A 607 8.24 21.25 4.07
N TYR A 608 7.81 21.38 5.34
CA TYR A 608 7.39 22.66 5.90
C TYR A 608 8.53 23.65 5.90
N LEU A 609 9.69 23.24 6.42
CA LEU A 609 10.89 24.08 6.47
C LEU A 609 11.39 24.45 5.07
N LEU A 610 11.40 23.49 4.13
CA LEU A 610 11.73 23.74 2.73
C LEU A 610 10.80 24.79 2.10
N MET A 611 9.49 24.67 2.30
CA MET A 611 8.52 25.60 1.72
C MET A 611 8.58 26.99 2.38
N GLN A 612 8.88 27.06 3.68
CA GLN A 612 9.17 28.34 4.33
C GLN A 612 10.40 29.01 3.70
N LYS A 613 11.48 28.24 3.48
CA LYS A 613 12.70 28.76 2.83
C LYS A 613 12.40 29.26 1.42
N ALA A 614 11.67 28.48 0.63
CA ALA A 614 11.23 28.90 -0.70
C ALA A 614 10.39 30.19 -0.66
N GLY A 615 9.49 30.30 0.34
CA GLY A 615 8.69 31.51 0.57
C GLY A 615 9.53 32.75 0.87
N GLU A 616 10.59 32.62 1.67
CA GLU A 616 11.56 33.71 1.91
C GLU A 616 12.23 34.15 0.62
N VAL A 617 12.73 33.19 -0.18
CA VAL A 617 13.44 33.48 -1.44
C VAL A 617 12.50 34.11 -2.46
N LEU A 618 11.32 33.51 -2.68
CA LEU A 618 10.29 34.06 -3.57
C LEU A 618 9.84 35.46 -3.13
N GLY A 619 9.67 35.66 -1.81
CA GLY A 619 9.36 36.99 -1.23
C GLY A 619 10.43 38.03 -1.51
N SER A 620 11.69 37.66 -1.46
CA SER A 620 12.83 38.54 -1.76
C SER A 620 12.84 39.05 -3.21
N ILE A 621 12.25 38.26 -4.13
CA ILE A 621 12.14 38.60 -5.55
C ILE A 621 10.73 39.07 -5.96
N GLY A 622 9.83 39.32 -5.01
CA GLY A 622 8.54 39.99 -5.26
C GLY A 622 7.32 39.06 -5.44
N ILE A 623 7.43 37.79 -5.05
CA ILE A 623 6.34 36.79 -5.10
C ILE A 623 5.99 36.35 -3.68
N THR A 624 4.75 36.49 -3.26
CA THR A 624 4.30 36.00 -1.96
C THR A 624 4.04 34.48 -2.06
N PHE A 625 4.68 33.71 -1.19
CA PHE A 625 4.47 32.26 -1.07
C PHE A 625 4.40 31.91 0.41
N THR A 626 3.27 31.39 0.85
CA THR A 626 2.99 31.06 2.25
C THR A 626 2.75 29.58 2.44
N VAL A 627 2.99 29.10 3.66
CA VAL A 627 2.81 27.69 4.02
C VAL A 627 1.68 27.60 5.04
N ASN A 628 0.75 26.68 4.80
CA ASN A 628 -0.24 26.26 5.77
C ASN A 628 0.05 24.81 6.16
N ASP A 629 0.27 24.57 7.45
CA ASP A 629 0.53 23.23 7.98
C ASP A 629 -0.71 22.77 8.74
N TRP A 630 -1.45 21.85 8.13
CA TRP A 630 -2.66 21.27 8.70
C TRP A 630 -2.28 20.30 9.82
N ALA A 631 -2.95 20.44 10.96
CA ALA A 631 -2.81 19.49 12.06
C ALA A 631 -3.42 18.11 11.73
N ASN A 632 -4.46 18.10 10.87
CA ASN A 632 -5.11 16.90 10.39
C ASN A 632 -4.86 16.75 8.88
N ALA A 633 -4.36 15.57 8.46
CA ALA A 633 -4.09 15.27 7.06
C ALA A 633 -5.36 15.27 6.18
N ASN A 634 -6.53 14.93 6.74
CA ASN A 634 -7.80 14.97 6.01
C ASN A 634 -8.18 16.38 5.56
N ASP A 635 -7.84 17.41 6.36
CA ASP A 635 -8.06 18.79 5.97
C ASP A 635 -7.19 19.17 4.75
N LEU A 636 -5.95 18.68 4.70
CA LEU A 636 -5.11 18.79 3.51
C LEU A 636 -5.76 18.08 2.31
N TYR A 637 -6.19 16.83 2.49
CA TYR A 637 -6.77 16.01 1.41
C TYR A 637 -7.99 16.71 0.81
N ALA A 638 -8.88 17.23 1.63
CA ALA A 638 -10.04 17.97 1.18
C ALA A 638 -9.68 19.18 0.29
N THR A 639 -8.56 19.86 0.54
CA THR A 639 -8.17 21.06 -0.24
C THR A 639 -7.82 20.73 -1.68
N TYR A 640 -7.04 19.68 -1.93
CA TYR A 640 -6.63 19.33 -3.29
C TYR A 640 -7.67 18.45 -4.01
N GLN A 641 -8.39 17.59 -3.30
CA GLN A 641 -9.49 16.81 -3.87
C GLN A 641 -10.61 17.72 -4.38
N ASN A 642 -10.99 18.74 -3.62
CA ASN A 642 -11.98 19.74 -4.03
C ASN A 642 -11.42 20.81 -4.98
N GLY A 643 -10.14 20.71 -5.39
CA GLY A 643 -9.50 21.62 -6.34
C GLY A 643 -9.30 23.04 -5.82
N THR A 644 -9.30 23.27 -4.50
CA THR A 644 -9.11 24.58 -3.87
C THR A 644 -7.66 24.90 -3.53
N ALA A 645 -6.79 23.88 -3.35
CA ALA A 645 -5.36 24.07 -3.15
C ALA A 645 -4.67 24.58 -4.42
N GLN A 646 -3.83 25.60 -4.29
CA GLN A 646 -2.93 26.06 -5.34
C GLN A 646 -1.71 25.14 -5.46
N PHE A 647 -1.10 24.82 -4.31
CA PHE A 647 0.03 23.91 -4.12
C PHE A 647 -0.28 23.02 -2.93
N TRP A 648 0.18 21.78 -2.96
CA TRP A 648 0.10 20.86 -1.82
C TRP A 648 1.28 19.92 -1.77
N CYS A 649 1.68 19.49 -0.58
CA CYS A 649 2.67 18.44 -0.37
C CYS A 649 1.99 17.20 0.16
N ALA A 650 2.18 16.07 -0.51
CA ALA A 650 1.63 14.78 -0.13
C ALA A 650 2.59 13.64 -0.53
N ALA A 651 2.18 12.40 -0.33
CA ALA A 651 2.90 11.23 -0.77
C ALA A 651 1.96 10.28 -1.52
N TRP A 652 2.52 9.57 -2.51
CA TRP A 652 1.85 8.46 -3.18
C TRP A 652 2.44 7.14 -2.70
N GLY A 653 1.58 6.15 -2.37
CA GLY A 653 1.96 4.75 -2.39
C GLY A 653 2.06 4.27 -3.83
N ALA A 654 3.06 3.45 -4.15
CA ALA A 654 3.25 2.91 -5.48
C ALA A 654 2.68 1.49 -5.59
N ALA A 655 2.04 1.20 -6.72
CA ALA A 655 1.67 -0.16 -7.10
C ALA A 655 2.83 -0.86 -7.80
N THR A 656 2.76 -2.19 -7.89
CA THR A 656 3.76 -2.99 -8.60
C THR A 656 3.80 -2.68 -10.11
N ASP A 657 2.63 -2.49 -10.74
CA ASP A 657 2.56 -1.97 -12.11
C ASP A 657 2.67 -0.43 -12.09
N PRO A 658 3.57 0.17 -12.89
CA PRO A 658 3.78 1.61 -12.95
C PRO A 658 2.72 2.33 -13.79
N ASP A 659 1.49 1.89 -13.74
CA ASP A 659 0.38 2.49 -14.48
C ASP A 659 0.11 3.92 -13.99
N MET A 660 0.11 4.86 -14.91
CA MET A 660 -0.08 6.29 -14.63
C MET A 660 -1.53 6.75 -14.80
N TYR A 661 -2.47 5.84 -15.17
CA TYR A 661 -3.84 6.21 -15.53
C TYR A 661 -4.59 6.91 -14.39
N GLN A 662 -4.53 6.30 -13.21
CA GLN A 662 -5.29 6.78 -12.06
C GLN A 662 -4.92 8.23 -11.67
N LEU A 663 -3.63 8.57 -11.76
CA LEU A 663 -3.08 9.84 -11.27
C LEU A 663 -3.09 10.97 -12.33
N TYR A 664 -2.90 10.64 -13.61
CA TYR A 664 -2.58 11.66 -14.62
C TYR A 664 -3.44 11.61 -15.88
N HIS A 665 -4.20 10.53 -16.13
CA HIS A 665 -5.14 10.51 -17.25
C HIS A 665 -6.32 11.45 -16.97
N SER A 666 -6.86 12.11 -18.00
CA SER A 666 -7.98 13.06 -17.85
C SER A 666 -9.21 12.48 -17.13
N ASN A 667 -9.41 11.16 -17.21
CA ASN A 667 -10.47 10.42 -16.52
C ASN A 667 -9.95 9.62 -15.31
N GLY A 668 -8.75 9.90 -14.81
CA GLY A 668 -8.18 9.24 -13.65
C GLY A 668 -8.92 9.63 -12.37
N SER A 669 -9.27 8.67 -11.53
CA SER A 669 -10.07 8.89 -10.31
C SER A 669 -9.37 9.76 -9.26
N THR A 670 -8.04 9.82 -9.28
CA THR A 670 -7.23 10.64 -8.36
C THR A 670 -6.35 11.63 -9.12
N ASN A 671 -6.81 12.10 -10.30
CA ASN A 671 -6.16 13.18 -11.03
C ASN A 671 -6.41 14.55 -10.34
N TYR A 672 -5.90 14.69 -9.13
CA TYR A 672 -6.02 15.91 -8.32
C TYR A 672 -5.30 17.12 -8.90
N TYR A 673 -4.42 16.90 -9.88
CA TYR A 673 -3.82 17.99 -10.68
C TYR A 673 -4.80 18.61 -11.65
N HIS A 674 -5.95 17.97 -11.88
CA HIS A 674 -6.93 18.36 -12.90
C HIS A 674 -6.33 18.53 -14.30
N ILE A 675 -5.37 17.66 -14.65
CA ILE A 675 -4.78 17.61 -16.00
C ILE A 675 -5.83 17.10 -16.97
N SER A 676 -5.93 17.74 -18.13
CA SER A 676 -6.72 17.26 -19.26
C SER A 676 -5.94 17.52 -20.55
N ASP A 677 -5.14 16.55 -20.93
CA ASP A 677 -4.26 16.62 -22.10
C ASP A 677 -4.28 15.32 -22.90
N LYS A 678 -4.65 15.45 -24.18
CA LYS A 678 -4.80 14.30 -25.06
C LYS A 678 -3.47 13.58 -25.35
N GLU A 679 -2.35 14.27 -25.43
CA GLU A 679 -1.04 13.64 -25.71
C GLU A 679 -0.61 12.79 -24.53
N LEU A 680 -0.78 13.31 -23.32
CA LEU A 680 -0.51 12.57 -22.07
C LEU A 680 -1.43 11.35 -21.95
N ASP A 681 -2.74 11.50 -22.19
CA ASP A 681 -3.70 10.40 -22.19
C ASP A 681 -3.32 9.30 -23.20
N ASP A 682 -2.97 9.70 -24.44
CA ASP A 682 -2.55 8.76 -25.49
C ASP A 682 -1.28 7.99 -25.10
N LEU A 683 -0.30 8.64 -24.42
CA LEU A 683 0.92 7.98 -23.93
C LEU A 683 0.59 6.99 -22.82
N ILE A 684 -0.21 7.39 -21.83
CA ILE A 684 -0.62 6.52 -20.73
C ILE A 684 -1.32 5.27 -21.29
N MET A 685 -2.27 5.45 -22.20
CA MET A 685 -2.99 4.33 -22.82
C MET A 685 -2.07 3.43 -23.67
N LYS A 686 -1.04 3.97 -24.34
CA LYS A 686 -0.03 3.16 -25.05
C LYS A 686 0.81 2.33 -24.06
N GLY A 687 1.17 2.90 -22.92
CA GLY A 687 1.87 2.16 -21.86
C GLY A 687 1.04 0.98 -21.35
N ARG A 688 -0.24 1.17 -21.13
CA ARG A 688 -1.17 0.12 -20.69
C ARG A 688 -1.42 -0.96 -21.73
N ALA A 689 -1.31 -0.63 -23.02
CA ALA A 689 -1.63 -1.53 -24.12
C ALA A 689 -0.47 -2.45 -24.55
N SER A 690 0.66 -2.46 -23.86
CA SER A 690 1.85 -3.24 -24.25
C SER A 690 2.37 -4.09 -23.10
N ALA A 691 2.82 -5.31 -23.42
CA ALA A 691 3.55 -6.18 -22.52
C ALA A 691 5.07 -5.95 -22.56
N ASP A 692 5.58 -5.18 -23.53
CA ASP A 692 7.01 -4.90 -23.70
C ASP A 692 7.47 -3.87 -22.67
N GLN A 693 8.12 -4.31 -21.61
CA GLN A 693 8.59 -3.45 -20.52
C GLN A 693 9.57 -2.35 -20.96
N PRO A 694 10.58 -2.59 -21.80
CA PRO A 694 11.42 -1.54 -22.37
C PRO A 694 10.61 -0.47 -23.11
N TYR A 695 9.63 -0.87 -23.92
CA TYR A 695 8.73 0.04 -24.59
C TYR A 695 7.88 0.84 -23.58
N ARG A 696 7.27 0.17 -22.59
CA ARG A 696 6.47 0.82 -21.54
C ARG A 696 7.30 1.83 -20.74
N LYS A 697 8.53 1.46 -20.35
CA LYS A 697 9.47 2.37 -19.65
C LYS A 697 9.73 3.64 -20.45
N ALA A 698 9.97 3.51 -21.75
CA ALA A 698 10.20 4.67 -22.63
C ALA A 698 8.93 5.55 -22.76
N ILE A 699 7.77 4.94 -22.88
CA ILE A 699 6.47 5.64 -22.97
C ILE A 699 6.18 6.39 -21.67
N TYR A 700 6.32 5.73 -20.51
CA TYR A 700 6.09 6.36 -19.20
C TYR A 700 7.11 7.47 -18.92
N LYS A 701 8.38 7.31 -19.34
CA LYS A 701 9.36 8.41 -19.26
C LYS A 701 8.89 9.64 -20.05
N SER A 702 8.38 9.44 -21.27
CA SER A 702 7.83 10.53 -22.07
C SER A 702 6.61 11.19 -21.42
N ALA A 703 5.72 10.40 -20.82
CA ALA A 703 4.57 10.92 -20.07
C ALA A 703 5.01 11.75 -18.86
N MET A 704 5.97 11.26 -18.07
CA MET A 704 6.53 11.99 -16.93
C MET A 704 7.22 13.30 -17.34
N GLU A 705 7.88 13.31 -18.49
CA GLU A 705 8.50 14.54 -19.03
C GLU A 705 7.45 15.60 -19.40
N ILE A 706 6.25 15.22 -19.88
CA ILE A 706 5.12 16.14 -20.10
C ILE A 706 4.63 16.70 -18.75
N ILE A 707 4.49 15.88 -17.71
CA ILE A 707 4.06 16.33 -16.38
C ILE A 707 5.03 17.36 -15.83
N LEU A 708 6.35 17.09 -15.93
CA LEU A 708 7.39 18.03 -15.53
C LEU A 708 7.41 19.29 -16.40
N ASP A 709 7.15 19.18 -17.72
CA ASP A 709 7.05 20.33 -18.61
C ASP A 709 5.85 21.22 -18.28
N TYR A 710 4.73 20.64 -17.86
CA TYR A 710 3.58 21.41 -17.37
C TYR A 710 3.84 22.09 -16.04
N GLY A 711 4.87 21.65 -15.30
CA GLY A 711 5.22 22.20 -14.01
C GLY A 711 4.18 21.91 -12.93
N VAL A 712 3.38 20.87 -13.08
CA VAL A 712 2.26 20.55 -12.17
C VAL A 712 2.67 19.63 -11.02
N GLU A 713 3.84 19.01 -11.12
CA GLU A 713 4.40 18.23 -10.03
C GLU A 713 5.90 18.50 -9.88
N LEU A 714 6.34 18.67 -8.64
CA LEU A 714 7.73 18.62 -8.26
C LEU A 714 7.95 17.34 -7.43
N PRO A 715 8.63 16.31 -7.99
CA PRO A 715 9.04 15.14 -7.22
C PRO A 715 9.97 15.57 -6.08
N MET A 716 9.70 15.13 -4.86
CA MET A 716 10.45 15.56 -3.69
C MET A 716 11.48 14.54 -3.26
N TYR A 717 11.03 13.46 -2.65
CA TYR A 717 11.94 12.47 -2.08
C TYR A 717 11.30 11.10 -1.98
N GLN A 718 12.14 10.10 -1.86
CA GLN A 718 11.79 8.75 -1.45
C GLN A 718 12.56 8.44 -0.17
N ARG A 719 11.83 8.09 0.89
CA ARG A 719 12.41 7.67 2.17
C ARG A 719 12.76 6.19 2.16
N SER A 720 13.55 5.78 3.13
CA SER A 720 13.76 4.36 3.44
C SER A 720 12.87 3.93 4.60
N GLU A 721 12.49 2.67 4.58
CA GLU A 721 12.00 1.91 5.71
C GLU A 721 13.16 1.11 6.30
N CYS A 722 13.04 0.69 7.54
CA CYS A 722 14.07 -0.14 8.14
C CYS A 722 13.50 -1.42 8.74
N THR A 723 14.28 -2.51 8.64
CA THR A 723 14.09 -3.72 9.42
C THR A 723 15.20 -3.79 10.45
N VAL A 724 14.85 -3.81 11.73
CA VAL A 724 15.76 -3.95 12.86
C VAL A 724 15.72 -5.38 13.36
N LEU A 725 16.90 -6.02 13.41
CA LEU A 725 17.05 -7.44 13.78
C LEU A 725 17.98 -7.58 15.00
N SER A 726 17.69 -8.57 15.84
CA SER A 726 18.61 -8.96 16.91
C SER A 726 19.84 -9.64 16.34
N THR A 727 20.99 -8.96 16.37
CA THR A 727 22.28 -9.55 15.94
C THR A 727 22.68 -10.74 16.81
N GLU A 728 22.24 -10.79 18.06
CA GLU A 728 22.58 -11.88 18.99
C GLU A 728 21.78 -13.16 18.74
N ARG A 729 20.53 -13.04 18.24
CA ARG A 729 19.60 -14.17 18.14
C ARG A 729 19.33 -14.62 16.71
N VAL A 730 19.34 -13.70 15.75
CA VAL A 730 19.09 -14.00 14.34
C VAL A 730 20.43 -14.20 13.61
N ASN A 731 20.52 -15.22 12.77
CA ASN A 731 21.67 -15.41 11.90
C ASN A 731 21.51 -14.50 10.66
N ILE A 732 22.07 -13.30 10.76
CA ILE A 732 21.95 -12.24 9.75
C ILE A 732 22.43 -12.69 8.35
N ASP A 733 23.38 -13.62 8.27
CA ASP A 733 23.94 -14.14 7.02
C ASP A 733 22.94 -15.01 6.23
N THR A 734 21.80 -15.36 6.84
CA THR A 734 20.74 -16.17 6.23
C THR A 734 19.56 -15.34 5.74
N LEU A 735 19.62 -14.03 5.88
CA LEU A 735 18.65 -13.11 5.29
C LEU A 735 18.78 -13.06 3.75
N PRO A 736 17.69 -12.72 3.04
CA PRO A 736 17.76 -12.46 1.62
C PRO A 736 18.80 -11.38 1.29
N GLY A 737 19.63 -11.63 0.26
CA GLY A 737 20.54 -10.62 -0.24
C GLY A 737 19.81 -9.51 -0.99
N ASP A 738 20.32 -8.26 -0.92
CA ASP A 738 19.75 -7.10 -1.61
C ASP A 738 18.21 -7.03 -1.48
N MET A 739 17.73 -6.89 -0.22
CA MET A 739 16.30 -6.75 0.10
C MET A 739 15.71 -5.50 -0.56
N THR A 740 14.44 -5.57 -0.95
CA THR A 740 13.67 -4.51 -1.58
C THR A 740 12.25 -4.50 -1.02
N PRO A 741 11.40 -3.50 -1.30
CA PRO A 741 10.00 -3.52 -0.90
C PRO A 741 9.21 -4.75 -1.41
N TYR A 742 9.67 -5.35 -2.51
CA TYR A 742 9.07 -6.53 -3.10
C TYR A 742 9.69 -7.84 -2.62
N TRP A 743 10.87 -7.79 -1.99
CA TRP A 743 11.65 -8.94 -1.54
C TRP A 743 12.29 -8.65 -0.18
N GLY A 744 11.45 -8.60 0.86
CA GLY A 744 11.84 -8.31 2.23
C GLY A 744 12.42 -9.50 2.97
N TRP A 745 12.64 -9.35 4.27
CA TRP A 745 13.26 -10.38 5.14
C TRP A 745 12.50 -11.71 5.16
N ALA A 746 11.18 -11.68 4.95
CA ALA A 746 10.32 -12.87 4.96
C ALA A 746 10.28 -13.62 3.61
N ALA A 747 10.78 -13.04 2.52
CA ALA A 747 10.66 -13.62 1.18
C ALA A 747 11.35 -14.99 1.03
N GLU A 748 12.45 -15.21 1.77
CA GLU A 748 13.18 -16.48 1.82
C GLU A 748 13.17 -17.08 3.24
N ILE A 749 12.07 -16.89 3.99
CA ILE A 749 11.99 -17.26 5.42
C ILE A 749 12.29 -18.73 5.71
N HIS A 750 12.11 -19.62 4.73
CA HIS A 750 12.46 -21.04 4.86
C HIS A 750 13.97 -21.27 5.06
N THR A 751 14.82 -20.31 4.63
CA THR A 751 16.28 -20.36 4.81
C THR A 751 16.77 -19.66 6.06
N LEU A 752 15.95 -18.85 6.72
CA LEU A 752 16.31 -18.04 7.88
C LEU A 752 16.60 -18.92 9.08
N GLU A 753 17.71 -18.64 9.77
CA GLU A 753 18.19 -19.38 10.92
C GLU A 753 18.27 -18.50 12.18
N MET A 754 18.02 -19.10 13.33
CA MET A 754 18.32 -18.52 14.64
C MET A 754 19.71 -19.00 15.13
N LYS A 755 20.47 -18.12 15.79
CA LYS A 755 21.78 -18.46 16.39
C LYS A 755 21.65 -19.37 17.60
#